data_960ffa7703b86beb9bbb4a3035b1c73e
#
_entry.id   960ffa7703b86beb9bbb4a3035b1c73e
#
_cell.length_a   1.000
_cell.length_b   1.000
_cell.length_c   1.000
_cell.angle_alpha   90.00
_cell.angle_beta   90.00
_cell.angle_gamma   90.00
#
_symmetry.space_group_name_H-M   'P 1'
#
loop_
_entity.id
_entity.type
_entity.pdbx_description
1 polymer ?
#
loop_
_entity_poly.entity_id
_entity_poly.type
_entity_poly.pdbx_seq_one_letter_code
_entity_poly.pdbx_strand_id
1 'polypeptide(L)'
;MPFYRIISSLSAIVCGGILFVSSRADDAKMPVTQASFDDTVRPLLKAYCLGCHSTKSKKGSLDLERFATLADLRGDVKPWLGMIEQIETGEMPPKDKPQPTALEKKRLMTWVRSFLDGEAVAKSGDPGAVPARRLSNAEYDATIRDLTGVDMRPTREFPVDGAAGEGFTNAAEALTDISPTLLSKYMAASKEIANRAVLLPSGFRFSQSKTLRDWSDESTAKLRQFYARFASGDGKTPIAAHLLASVRHRDALLNGRSTTKQVAALETLNEKYFDAVWTALTDKAPSVTLDPIRMKWKTATEKDAPAIVTEIAKVQTTLWKVVQVGSYKQDAGKGYAESVSRQVPGDAATDGDKAAFRAVFPLFICFPQVIPTDEVVCLKMFHREDEPLVRLFLNPGQLKELERLWAEHRFISRQPVAEFAYLPQFIGFVTQDQPKAMVTFFESQKPAFQKRAETFLAEETAAIPSQLDALLALAAKAYRRPLSANEAKALCELYATIRNKGVPHEEAFRNVLARVLVSPAFLFRIEKAPAGKANGAIDDWELATRLSYFLWSSAPDEELRILATAGTLRDPKIAAAQVQRMLNDPRVRSLAIEFGTQWIHVRGFDELKEKNEALFPTFDEKLRKAIYEESILFFQDFFQGDRPVSHLLNADATFLNDTLAKHYGIPGVTGPEWRRVSGIRKYGRGGLLGLASVQTKEAGASRTSPILRGNWIVETLLGEKLPKPPTNVPKLPEEEGGADKLTMRQLVERHTKLPECATCHQRIDPFGYSLEKYDPIGRFREKDFGGLPVDAKAKLKDGSEFDGIDGLRTYLLNNKHDVIVRLFCRRLLGYALGRATSL
;
A
#
# COMPACT_ATOMS: atom_id res chain seq x y z
N MET A 1 -5.97 -18.22 -23.22
CA MET A 1 -6.39 -19.07 -22.09
C MET A 1 -6.66 -18.16 -20.91
N PRO A 2 -7.80 -18.28 -20.21
CA PRO A 2 -8.10 -17.41 -19.08
C PRO A 2 -7.15 -17.64 -17.90
N PHE A 3 -6.95 -16.63 -17.10
CA PHE A 3 -6.08 -16.55 -15.91
C PHE A 3 -6.39 -17.65 -14.87
N TYR A 4 -7.58 -18.22 -14.92
CA TYR A 4 -7.98 -19.38 -14.10
C TYR A 4 -6.97 -20.55 -14.20
N ARG A 5 -6.27 -20.68 -15.33
CA ARG A 5 -5.16 -21.64 -15.47
C ARG A 5 -3.84 -21.12 -14.92
N ILE A 6 -3.65 -19.82 -14.84
CA ILE A 6 -2.48 -19.23 -14.18
C ILE A 6 -2.70 -19.17 -12.66
N ILE A 7 -3.92 -18.94 -12.15
CA ILE A 7 -4.24 -19.04 -10.72
C ILE A 7 -4.15 -20.47 -10.23
N SER A 8 -4.62 -21.45 -10.98
CA SER A 8 -4.37 -22.86 -10.65
C SER A 8 -2.88 -23.22 -10.73
N SER A 9 -2.13 -22.58 -11.60
CA SER A 9 -0.66 -22.68 -11.68
C SER A 9 0.03 -21.91 -10.55
N LEU A 10 -0.50 -20.75 -10.14
CA LEU A 10 0.01 -19.99 -8.97
C LEU A 10 -0.29 -20.73 -7.64
N SER A 11 -1.46 -21.35 -7.50
CA SER A 11 -1.75 -22.25 -6.36
C SER A 11 -0.84 -23.47 -6.37
N ALA A 12 -0.51 -24.02 -7.53
CA ALA A 12 0.44 -25.12 -7.69
C ALA A 12 1.89 -24.67 -7.47
N ILE A 13 2.25 -23.43 -7.83
CA ILE A 13 3.56 -22.81 -7.57
C ILE A 13 3.77 -22.55 -6.07
N VAL A 14 2.71 -22.22 -5.35
CA VAL A 14 2.78 -21.95 -3.90
C VAL A 14 2.70 -23.22 -3.07
N CYS A 15 2.02 -24.27 -3.56
CA CYS A 15 1.79 -25.53 -2.82
C CYS A 15 2.68 -26.70 -3.26
N GLY A 16 3.61 -26.52 -4.19
CA GLY A 16 4.44 -27.63 -4.71
C GLY A 16 3.97 -28.09 -6.10
N GLY A 17 4.61 -27.59 -7.07
CA GLY A 17 4.76 -27.94 -8.45
C GLY A 17 3.80 -28.94 -9.12
N ILE A 18 2.85 -28.44 -9.88
CA ILE A 18 2.40 -29.13 -11.09
C ILE A 18 2.44 -28.07 -12.21
N LEU A 19 3.56 -28.02 -12.91
CA LEU A 19 3.66 -27.32 -14.19
C LEU A 19 2.98 -28.20 -15.26
N PHE A 20 1.86 -27.75 -15.82
CA PHE A 20 1.40 -28.27 -17.08
C PHE A 20 2.37 -27.79 -18.18
N VAL A 21 3.27 -28.66 -18.55
CA VAL A 21 4.03 -28.57 -19.78
C VAL A 21 3.02 -28.75 -20.92
N SER A 22 2.65 -27.65 -21.59
CA SER A 22 2.00 -27.78 -22.90
C SER A 22 3.02 -28.38 -23.86
N SER A 23 2.81 -29.66 -24.20
CA SER A 23 3.61 -30.35 -25.18
C SER A 23 3.55 -29.58 -26.52
N ARG A 24 4.71 -29.06 -26.94
CA ARG A 24 4.90 -28.83 -28.39
C ARG A 24 4.78 -30.15 -29.08
N ALA A 25 3.99 -30.18 -30.16
CA ALA A 25 3.96 -31.32 -31.07
C ALA A 25 5.37 -31.62 -31.60
N ASP A 26 5.76 -32.87 -31.53
CA ASP A 26 6.80 -33.57 -32.29
C ASP A 26 8.21 -32.95 -32.43
N ASP A 27 8.97 -32.88 -31.37
CA ASP A 27 10.39 -33.20 -31.42
C ASP A 27 10.60 -34.46 -30.56
N ALA A 28 10.94 -35.57 -31.17
CA ALA A 28 11.18 -36.84 -30.49
C ALA A 28 12.23 -36.62 -29.36
N LYS A 29 11.82 -36.78 -28.11
CA LYS A 29 12.73 -36.64 -26.93
C LYS A 29 13.87 -37.64 -27.11
N MET A 30 15.11 -37.16 -27.09
CA MET A 30 16.29 -38.03 -27.11
C MET A 30 16.50 -38.62 -25.69
N PRO A 31 16.84 -39.92 -25.60
CA PRO A 31 17.17 -40.50 -24.28
C PRO A 31 18.45 -39.84 -23.72
N VAL A 32 18.36 -39.33 -22.50
CA VAL A 32 19.50 -38.70 -21.80
C VAL A 32 20.21 -39.75 -20.97
N THR A 33 21.20 -40.35 -21.54
CA THR A 33 22.07 -41.38 -20.91
C THR A 33 23.52 -40.99 -21.06
N GLN A 34 24.43 -41.58 -20.24
CA GLN A 34 25.86 -41.32 -20.40
C GLN A 34 26.33 -41.72 -21.82
N ALA A 35 25.84 -42.83 -22.34
CA ALA A 35 26.17 -43.28 -23.70
C ALA A 35 25.73 -42.22 -24.74
N SER A 36 24.49 -41.68 -24.63
CA SER A 36 24.03 -40.67 -25.60
C SER A 36 24.81 -39.35 -25.47
N PHE A 37 25.29 -39.00 -24.28
CA PHE A 37 26.21 -37.88 -24.09
C PHE A 37 27.55 -38.12 -24.79
N ASP A 38 28.13 -39.30 -24.58
CA ASP A 38 29.42 -39.65 -25.15
C ASP A 38 29.39 -39.79 -26.66
N ASP A 39 28.28 -40.31 -27.24
CA ASP A 39 28.15 -40.58 -28.66
C ASP A 39 27.65 -39.36 -29.45
N THR A 40 26.84 -38.50 -28.86
CA THR A 40 26.20 -37.38 -29.57
C THR A 40 26.81 -36.04 -29.21
N VAL A 41 26.95 -35.75 -27.91
CA VAL A 41 27.31 -34.38 -27.44
C VAL A 41 28.81 -34.19 -27.42
N ARG A 42 29.57 -35.10 -26.80
CA ARG A 42 30.99 -34.98 -26.61
C ARG A 42 31.77 -34.82 -27.94
N PRO A 43 31.49 -35.59 -29.01
CA PRO A 43 32.14 -35.39 -30.32
C PRO A 43 31.92 -33.99 -30.87
N LEU A 44 30.70 -33.45 -30.78
CA LEU A 44 30.38 -32.11 -31.25
C LEU A 44 31.05 -31.03 -30.41
N LEU A 45 31.09 -31.18 -29.07
CA LEU A 45 31.85 -30.26 -28.23
C LEU A 45 33.34 -30.25 -28.62
N LYS A 46 33.92 -31.41 -28.83
CA LYS A 46 35.33 -31.56 -29.25
C LYS A 46 35.62 -30.90 -30.60
N ALA A 47 34.68 -31.06 -31.53
CA ALA A 47 34.86 -30.53 -32.90
C ALA A 47 34.71 -28.99 -32.95
N TYR A 48 33.73 -28.41 -32.20
CA TYR A 48 33.29 -27.03 -32.40
C TYR A 48 33.46 -26.11 -31.18
N CYS A 49 33.65 -26.65 -29.93
CA CYS A 49 33.61 -25.84 -28.73
C CYS A 49 34.95 -25.86 -27.93
N LEU A 50 35.56 -27.04 -27.76
CA LEU A 50 36.69 -27.22 -26.85
C LEU A 50 37.99 -26.51 -27.30
N GLY A 51 38.11 -26.12 -28.56
CA GLY A 51 39.21 -25.27 -29.04
C GLY A 51 39.31 -23.92 -28.28
N CYS A 52 38.18 -23.43 -27.80
CA CYS A 52 38.09 -22.19 -27.06
C CYS A 52 37.67 -22.39 -25.59
N HIS A 53 36.82 -23.37 -25.29
CA HIS A 53 36.20 -23.61 -23.97
C HIS A 53 36.75 -24.90 -23.33
N SER A 54 38.03 -25.20 -23.45
CA SER A 54 38.70 -26.29 -22.72
C SER A 54 39.24 -25.81 -21.37
N THR A 55 39.64 -26.75 -20.52
CA THR A 55 40.25 -26.45 -19.22
C THR A 55 41.50 -25.60 -19.33
N LYS A 56 42.21 -25.71 -20.46
CA LYS A 56 43.41 -24.91 -20.77
C LYS A 56 43.09 -23.50 -21.27
N SER A 57 42.03 -23.34 -22.08
CA SER A 57 41.77 -22.09 -22.82
C SER A 57 40.81 -21.18 -22.12
N LYS A 58 39.68 -21.69 -21.57
CA LYS A 58 38.63 -21.02 -20.81
C LYS A 58 38.17 -19.66 -21.35
N LYS A 59 38.06 -19.49 -22.68
CA LYS A 59 37.62 -18.24 -23.28
C LYS A 59 36.19 -17.93 -22.76
N GLY A 60 35.94 -16.66 -22.40
CA GLY A 60 34.68 -16.26 -21.76
C GLY A 60 34.45 -16.88 -20.38
N SER A 61 35.51 -17.30 -19.68
CA SER A 61 35.47 -17.98 -18.37
C SER A 61 34.69 -19.29 -18.37
N LEU A 62 34.45 -19.90 -19.56
CA LEU A 62 33.70 -21.13 -19.75
C LEU A 62 34.65 -22.31 -19.98
N ASP A 63 34.49 -23.36 -19.17
CA ASP A 63 35.18 -24.63 -19.28
C ASP A 63 34.14 -25.74 -19.52
N LEU A 64 34.04 -26.20 -20.76
CA LEU A 64 33.15 -27.29 -21.15
C LEU A 64 33.82 -28.68 -21.07
N GLU A 65 35.16 -28.70 -21.01
CA GLU A 65 35.88 -29.97 -20.92
C GLU A 65 35.72 -30.64 -19.55
N ARG A 66 35.44 -29.87 -18.50
CA ARG A 66 35.20 -30.40 -17.12
C ARG A 66 33.99 -31.31 -17.01
N PHE A 67 33.06 -31.26 -17.96
CA PHE A 67 31.84 -32.07 -17.94
C PHE A 67 32.09 -33.44 -18.55
N ALA A 68 32.58 -34.36 -17.74
CA ALA A 68 32.89 -35.71 -18.17
C ALA A 68 31.74 -36.72 -18.00
N THR A 69 30.88 -36.47 -17.03
CA THR A 69 29.74 -37.33 -16.69
C THR A 69 28.42 -36.58 -16.61
N LEU A 70 27.29 -37.30 -16.69
CA LEU A 70 26.00 -36.70 -16.41
C LEU A 70 25.89 -36.10 -14.99
N ALA A 71 26.64 -36.66 -14.02
CA ALA A 71 26.70 -36.11 -12.68
C ALA A 71 27.32 -34.68 -12.69
N ASP A 72 28.38 -34.47 -13.48
CA ASP A 72 29.02 -33.16 -13.62
C ASP A 72 28.06 -32.13 -14.27
N LEU A 73 27.30 -32.59 -15.28
CA LEU A 73 26.28 -31.74 -15.92
C LEU A 73 25.19 -31.33 -14.95
N ARG A 74 24.69 -32.26 -14.13
CA ARG A 74 23.68 -32.04 -13.08
C ARG A 74 24.17 -31.09 -11.99
N GLY A 75 25.47 -31.12 -11.71
CA GLY A 75 26.12 -30.26 -10.72
C GLY A 75 26.14 -28.79 -11.13
N ASP A 76 26.20 -28.51 -12.45
CA ASP A 76 26.18 -27.13 -12.96
C ASP A 76 25.49 -27.06 -14.33
N VAL A 77 24.21 -26.79 -14.33
CA VAL A 77 23.37 -26.70 -15.54
C VAL A 77 23.42 -25.34 -16.26
N LYS A 78 23.95 -24.30 -15.61
CA LYS A 78 23.98 -22.92 -16.19
C LYS A 78 24.74 -22.82 -17.52
N PRO A 79 25.92 -23.46 -17.71
CA PRO A 79 26.61 -23.46 -18.97
C PRO A 79 25.80 -24.05 -20.13
N TRP A 80 24.94 -25.00 -19.85
CA TRP A 80 24.11 -25.69 -20.86
C TRP A 80 22.92 -24.83 -21.28
N LEU A 81 22.36 -24.05 -20.37
CA LEU A 81 21.36 -23.02 -20.71
C LEU A 81 21.97 -21.92 -21.60
N GLY A 82 23.14 -21.40 -21.24
CA GLY A 82 23.84 -20.41 -22.06
C GLY A 82 24.27 -20.95 -23.41
N MET A 83 24.60 -22.25 -23.51
CA MET A 83 24.93 -22.90 -24.79
C MET A 83 23.74 -22.86 -25.76
N ILE A 84 22.53 -23.18 -25.30
CA ILE A 84 21.32 -23.10 -26.15
C ILE A 84 21.17 -21.70 -26.71
N GLU A 85 21.21 -20.69 -25.86
CA GLU A 85 21.03 -19.31 -26.24
C GLU A 85 22.08 -18.88 -27.31
N GLN A 86 23.34 -19.16 -27.06
CA GLN A 86 24.44 -18.76 -27.96
C GLN A 86 24.40 -19.48 -29.30
N ILE A 87 23.97 -20.74 -29.34
CA ILE A 87 23.83 -21.51 -30.60
C ILE A 87 22.58 -21.05 -31.37
N GLU A 88 21.47 -20.77 -30.70
CA GLU A 88 20.23 -20.29 -31.31
C GLU A 88 20.40 -18.91 -31.96
N THR A 89 21.09 -18.00 -31.28
CA THR A 89 21.38 -16.66 -31.77
C THR A 89 22.46 -16.66 -32.85
N GLY A 90 23.16 -17.77 -33.06
CA GLY A 90 24.23 -17.89 -34.03
C GLY A 90 25.53 -17.15 -33.64
N GLU A 91 25.71 -16.90 -32.34
CA GLU A 91 26.90 -16.28 -31.77
C GLU A 91 28.03 -17.31 -31.60
N MET A 92 27.65 -18.59 -31.37
CA MET A 92 28.57 -19.68 -31.20
C MET A 92 28.25 -20.87 -32.13
N PRO A 93 29.28 -21.51 -32.73
CA PRO A 93 30.70 -21.06 -32.80
C PRO A 93 30.84 -19.73 -33.57
N PRO A 94 31.92 -18.92 -33.31
CA PRO A 94 32.17 -17.69 -34.07
C PRO A 94 32.25 -17.99 -35.59
N LYS A 95 31.79 -17.05 -36.42
CA LYS A 95 31.61 -17.27 -37.91
C LYS A 95 32.94 -17.63 -38.64
N ASP A 96 34.09 -17.24 -38.09
CA ASP A 96 35.41 -17.54 -38.60
C ASP A 96 35.92 -18.93 -38.19
N LYS A 97 35.12 -19.70 -37.44
CA LYS A 97 35.45 -21.06 -36.96
C LYS A 97 34.62 -22.12 -37.66
N PRO A 98 35.03 -23.39 -37.63
CA PRO A 98 34.21 -24.49 -38.14
C PRO A 98 32.80 -24.46 -37.56
N GLN A 99 31.78 -24.63 -38.45
CA GLN A 99 30.39 -24.56 -38.06
C GLN A 99 29.78 -25.96 -38.08
N PRO A 100 28.91 -26.33 -37.07
CA PRO A 100 28.17 -27.58 -37.15
C PRO A 100 27.15 -27.54 -38.29
N THR A 101 26.97 -28.66 -38.96
CA THR A 101 25.88 -28.81 -39.94
C THR A 101 24.52 -28.59 -39.27
N ALA A 102 23.48 -28.30 -40.06
CA ALA A 102 22.12 -28.12 -39.56
C ALA A 102 21.63 -29.34 -38.74
N LEU A 103 22.01 -30.54 -39.18
CA LEU A 103 21.67 -31.80 -38.50
C LEU A 103 22.41 -31.94 -37.18
N GLU A 104 23.71 -31.66 -37.15
CA GLU A 104 24.51 -31.71 -35.92
C GLU A 104 24.02 -30.67 -34.92
N LYS A 105 23.76 -29.42 -35.37
CA LYS A 105 23.13 -28.37 -34.57
C LYS A 105 21.82 -28.83 -33.95
N LYS A 106 20.93 -29.43 -34.76
CA LYS A 106 19.64 -29.94 -34.30
C LYS A 106 19.82 -31.05 -33.26
N ARG A 107 20.72 -32.01 -33.52
CA ARG A 107 21.00 -33.10 -32.58
C ARG A 107 21.51 -32.59 -31.22
N LEU A 108 22.49 -31.71 -31.22
CA LEU A 108 23.04 -31.10 -30.01
C LEU A 108 21.95 -30.39 -29.22
N MET A 109 21.19 -29.54 -29.89
CA MET A 109 20.12 -28.74 -29.28
C MET A 109 19.01 -29.62 -28.69
N THR A 110 18.56 -30.65 -29.43
CA THR A 110 17.52 -31.57 -28.95
C THR A 110 18.00 -32.35 -27.70
N TRP A 111 19.26 -32.80 -27.71
CA TRP A 111 19.80 -33.52 -26.56
C TRP A 111 19.91 -32.61 -25.32
N VAL A 112 20.49 -31.42 -25.47
CA VAL A 112 20.65 -30.46 -24.37
C VAL A 112 19.29 -30.02 -23.82
N ARG A 113 18.30 -29.78 -24.67
CA ARG A 113 16.92 -29.48 -24.24
C ARG A 113 16.29 -30.64 -23.47
N SER A 114 16.43 -31.89 -24.00
CA SER A 114 15.90 -33.07 -23.31
C SER A 114 16.56 -33.28 -21.94
N PHE A 115 17.87 -32.98 -21.82
CA PHE A 115 18.60 -33.01 -20.56
C PHE A 115 18.03 -31.96 -19.57
N LEU A 116 17.93 -30.72 -19.99
CA LEU A 116 17.44 -29.63 -19.14
C LEU A 116 15.98 -29.85 -18.72
N ASP A 117 15.11 -30.30 -19.64
CA ASP A 117 13.72 -30.64 -19.34
C ASP A 117 13.64 -31.80 -18.34
N GLY A 118 14.48 -32.83 -18.50
CA GLY A 118 14.57 -33.95 -17.57
C GLY A 118 14.99 -33.51 -16.18
N GLU A 119 16.01 -32.66 -16.07
CA GLU A 119 16.45 -32.11 -14.78
C GLU A 119 15.42 -31.18 -14.15
N ALA A 120 14.72 -30.38 -14.95
CA ALA A 120 13.63 -29.54 -14.47
C ALA A 120 12.48 -30.37 -13.88
N VAL A 121 12.11 -31.47 -14.56
CA VAL A 121 11.10 -32.42 -14.04
C VAL A 121 11.60 -33.13 -12.77
N ALA A 122 12.84 -33.60 -12.76
CA ALA A 122 13.43 -34.29 -11.61
C ALA A 122 13.54 -33.42 -10.35
N LYS A 123 13.76 -32.12 -10.55
CA LYS A 123 13.82 -31.10 -9.47
C LYS A 123 12.50 -30.39 -9.23
N SER A 124 11.45 -30.77 -9.97
CA SER A 124 10.13 -30.18 -9.81
C SER A 124 9.63 -30.33 -8.36
N GLY A 125 9.18 -29.20 -7.78
CA GLY A 125 8.73 -29.16 -6.39
C GLY A 125 9.82 -28.95 -5.33
N ASP A 126 11.11 -28.99 -5.70
CA ASP A 126 12.21 -28.58 -4.82
C ASP A 126 12.80 -27.25 -5.33
N PRO A 127 12.43 -26.13 -4.75
CA PRO A 127 12.95 -24.83 -5.16
C PRO A 127 14.42 -24.62 -4.72
N GLY A 128 15.10 -25.59 -4.13
CA GLY A 128 16.45 -25.48 -3.59
C GLY A 128 16.52 -24.78 -2.23
N ALA A 129 17.74 -24.53 -1.73
CA ALA A 129 17.94 -23.87 -0.45
C ALA A 129 17.26 -22.50 -0.38
N VAL A 130 16.54 -22.24 0.70
CA VAL A 130 15.87 -20.97 0.96
C VAL A 130 16.74 -20.14 1.89
N PRO A 131 17.43 -19.09 1.40
CA PRO A 131 18.24 -18.24 2.25
C PRO A 131 17.33 -17.39 3.15
N ALA A 132 17.75 -17.16 4.40
CA ALA A 132 17.14 -16.13 5.23
C ALA A 132 17.36 -14.77 4.57
N ARG A 133 16.30 -13.97 4.43
CA ARG A 133 16.38 -12.62 3.88
C ARG A 133 15.70 -11.61 4.77
N ARG A 134 16.31 -10.44 4.92
CA ARG A 134 15.64 -9.33 5.60
C ARG A 134 14.48 -8.78 4.76
N LEU A 135 13.61 -8.04 5.40
CA LEU A 135 12.63 -7.24 4.67
C LEU A 135 13.36 -6.21 3.79
N SER A 136 12.89 -6.04 2.56
CA SER A 136 13.32 -4.88 1.75
C SER A 136 12.76 -3.59 2.37
N ASN A 137 13.30 -2.44 1.97
CA ASN A 137 12.81 -1.15 2.45
C ASN A 137 11.30 -0.99 2.21
N ALA A 138 10.82 -1.39 1.03
CA ALA A 138 9.40 -1.35 0.71
C ALA A 138 8.56 -2.31 1.57
N GLU A 139 9.05 -3.55 1.78
CA GLU A 139 8.40 -4.52 2.67
C GLU A 139 8.38 -4.03 4.12
N TYR A 140 9.45 -3.37 4.59
CA TYR A 140 9.53 -2.80 5.93
C TYR A 140 8.51 -1.66 6.10
N ASP A 141 8.49 -0.67 5.20
CA ASP A 141 7.57 0.47 5.25
C ASP A 141 6.10 0.01 5.19
N ALA A 142 5.76 -0.89 4.27
CA ALA A 142 4.41 -1.43 4.16
C ALA A 142 4.01 -2.23 5.41
N THR A 143 4.92 -3.02 5.97
CA THR A 143 4.67 -3.78 7.21
C THR A 143 4.45 -2.84 8.40
N ILE A 144 5.26 -1.79 8.56
CA ILE A 144 5.06 -0.80 9.63
C ILE A 144 3.74 -0.07 9.46
N ARG A 145 3.40 0.37 8.25
CA ARG A 145 2.10 1.00 7.97
C ARG A 145 0.93 0.11 8.39
N ASP A 146 0.96 -1.16 8.00
CA ASP A 146 -0.16 -2.07 8.25
C ASP A 146 -0.23 -2.54 9.72
N LEU A 147 0.92 -2.66 10.41
CA LEU A 147 0.97 -2.95 11.84
C LEU A 147 0.50 -1.78 12.71
N THR A 148 0.78 -0.56 12.28
CA THR A 148 0.54 0.65 13.08
C THR A 148 -0.72 1.42 12.66
N GLY A 149 -1.21 1.20 11.43
CA GLY A 149 -2.25 2.01 10.81
C GLY A 149 -1.76 3.41 10.38
N VAL A 150 -0.43 3.65 10.39
CA VAL A 150 0.17 4.96 10.14
C VAL A 150 1.26 4.87 9.07
N ASP A 151 1.18 5.67 8.01
CA ASP A 151 2.18 5.74 6.94
C ASP A 151 3.40 6.57 7.36
N MET A 152 4.30 5.97 8.12
CA MET A 152 5.49 6.63 8.69
C MET A 152 6.68 6.66 7.73
N ARG A 153 6.78 5.71 6.81
CA ARG A 153 7.90 5.52 5.85
C ARG A 153 9.28 5.64 6.50
N PRO A 154 9.61 4.80 7.48
CA PRO A 154 10.85 4.93 8.26
C PRO A 154 12.12 4.67 7.45
N THR A 155 12.01 4.06 6.25
CA THR A 155 13.19 3.72 5.43
C THR A 155 13.69 4.83 4.51
N ARG A 156 13.11 6.03 4.55
CA ARG A 156 13.50 7.16 3.68
C ARG A 156 15.00 7.49 3.69
N GLU A 157 15.65 7.27 4.83
CA GLU A 157 17.08 7.52 5.01
C GLU A 157 17.91 6.23 5.05
N PHE A 158 17.32 5.09 4.68
CA PHE A 158 18.06 3.84 4.61
C PHE A 158 18.86 3.76 3.31
N PRO A 159 19.96 2.99 3.27
CA PRO A 159 20.59 2.62 2.01
C PRO A 159 19.56 1.98 1.07
N VAL A 160 19.66 2.31 -0.21
CA VAL A 160 18.78 1.73 -1.24
C VAL A 160 19.05 0.23 -1.38
N ASP A 161 18.00 -0.55 -1.45
CA ASP A 161 18.13 -1.99 -1.71
C ASP A 161 18.61 -2.23 -3.16
N GLY A 162 19.65 -3.03 -3.30
CA GLY A 162 20.12 -3.49 -4.62
C GLY A 162 19.12 -4.46 -5.26
N ALA A 163 19.01 -4.45 -6.58
CA ALA A 163 18.31 -5.47 -7.32
C ALA A 163 19.22 -6.70 -7.51
N ALA A 164 18.67 -7.90 -7.30
CA ALA A 164 19.36 -9.18 -7.48
C ALA A 164 18.41 -10.27 -7.99
N GLY A 165 18.87 -11.48 -8.09
CA GLY A 165 18.05 -12.62 -8.56
C GLY A 165 17.49 -12.38 -9.96
N GLU A 166 16.18 -12.33 -10.06
CA GLU A 166 15.48 -12.03 -11.32
C GLU A 166 15.33 -10.51 -11.57
N GLY A 167 16.09 -9.65 -10.87
CA GLY A 167 16.11 -8.21 -11.07
C GLY A 167 15.25 -7.42 -10.08
N PHE A 168 14.92 -7.97 -8.91
CA PHE A 168 14.05 -7.36 -7.93
C PHE A 168 14.77 -7.03 -6.63
N THR A 169 14.32 -5.97 -5.95
CA THR A 169 14.89 -5.50 -4.68
C THR A 169 14.50 -6.38 -3.49
N ASN A 170 13.55 -7.28 -3.64
CA ASN A 170 13.18 -8.25 -2.61
C ASN A 170 13.96 -9.57 -2.69
N ALA A 171 14.97 -9.66 -3.56
CA ALA A 171 15.74 -10.88 -3.77
C ALA A 171 16.73 -11.12 -2.63
N ALA A 172 16.78 -12.37 -2.16
CA ALA A 172 17.59 -12.77 -1.02
C ALA A 172 19.09 -12.52 -1.26
N GLU A 173 19.56 -12.66 -2.50
CA GLU A 173 20.96 -12.45 -2.87
C GLU A 173 21.48 -11.03 -2.55
N ALA A 174 20.57 -10.04 -2.42
CA ALA A 174 20.89 -8.67 -2.03
C ALA A 174 20.50 -8.35 -0.58
N LEU A 175 19.78 -9.23 0.12
CA LEU A 175 19.14 -8.96 1.41
C LEU A 175 19.60 -9.89 2.55
N THR A 176 20.71 -10.60 2.39
CA THR A 176 21.24 -11.51 3.42
C THR A 176 21.88 -10.77 4.58
N ASP A 177 22.52 -9.63 4.34
CA ASP A 177 23.37 -8.94 5.30
C ASP A 177 22.75 -7.66 5.84
N ILE A 178 23.08 -7.34 7.09
CA ILE A 178 22.80 -6.06 7.73
C ILE A 178 24.15 -5.42 8.11
N SER A 179 24.54 -4.38 7.39
CA SER A 179 25.73 -3.59 7.74
C SER A 179 25.55 -2.88 9.08
N PRO A 180 26.62 -2.51 9.80
CA PRO A 180 26.52 -1.72 11.05
C PRO A 180 25.73 -0.42 10.87
N THR A 181 25.89 0.25 9.72
CA THR A 181 25.11 1.46 9.38
C THR A 181 23.62 1.17 9.26
N LEU A 182 23.26 0.11 8.56
CA LEU A 182 21.85 -0.28 8.41
C LEU A 182 21.25 -0.71 9.75
N LEU A 183 22.03 -1.42 10.60
CA LEU A 183 21.56 -1.78 11.95
C LEU A 183 21.28 -0.53 12.79
N SER A 184 22.15 0.47 12.74
CA SER A 184 21.95 1.74 13.42
C SER A 184 20.68 2.46 12.94
N LYS A 185 20.42 2.43 11.64
CA LYS A 185 19.17 2.97 11.05
C LYS A 185 17.93 2.21 11.51
N TYR A 186 17.96 0.87 11.58
CA TYR A 186 16.85 0.09 12.16
C TYR A 186 16.60 0.42 13.63
N MET A 187 17.67 0.58 14.43
CA MET A 187 17.55 0.97 15.84
C MET A 187 16.94 2.37 16.00
N ALA A 188 17.35 3.33 15.18
CA ALA A 188 16.76 4.67 15.18
C ALA A 188 15.29 4.65 14.76
N ALA A 189 14.96 3.97 13.65
CA ALA A 189 13.60 3.83 13.17
C ALA A 189 12.67 3.14 14.17
N SER A 190 13.14 2.08 14.84
CA SER A 190 12.33 1.37 15.84
C SER A 190 11.98 2.25 17.05
N LYS A 191 12.92 3.08 17.51
CA LYS A 191 12.68 4.07 18.58
C LYS A 191 11.70 5.15 18.12
N GLU A 192 11.88 5.63 16.88
CA GLU A 192 11.00 6.63 16.29
C GLU A 192 9.56 6.13 16.17
N ILE A 193 9.37 4.87 15.73
CA ILE A 193 8.06 4.22 15.66
C ILE A 193 7.48 4.05 17.07
N ALA A 194 8.29 3.55 18.02
CA ALA A 194 7.85 3.33 19.40
C ALA A 194 7.42 4.63 20.10
N ASN A 195 8.07 5.76 19.80
CA ASN A 195 7.72 7.08 20.35
C ASN A 195 6.36 7.61 19.86
N ARG A 196 5.76 6.97 18.85
CA ARG A 196 4.41 7.27 18.37
C ARG A 196 3.33 6.39 18.98
N ALA A 197 3.72 5.47 19.87
CA ALA A 197 2.77 4.67 20.63
C ALA A 197 2.09 5.50 21.71
N VAL A 198 0.77 5.55 21.67
CA VAL A 198 -0.12 6.25 22.59
C VAL A 198 -0.80 5.21 23.47
N LEU A 199 -0.49 5.20 24.77
CA LEU A 199 -1.06 4.26 25.71
C LEU A 199 -2.54 4.57 25.98
N LEU A 200 -3.34 3.54 26.16
CA LEU A 200 -4.79 3.58 26.38
C LEU A 200 -5.15 2.66 27.54
N PRO A 201 -6.33 2.80 28.16
CA PRO A 201 -6.77 1.92 29.24
C PRO A 201 -6.77 0.42 28.87
N SER A 202 -7.04 0.08 27.61
CA SER A 202 -7.17 -1.30 27.12
C SER A 202 -6.07 -1.72 26.14
N GLY A 203 -4.91 -1.02 26.15
CA GLY A 203 -3.83 -1.31 25.24
C GLY A 203 -3.12 -0.06 24.72
N PHE A 204 -2.89 0.05 23.41
CA PHE A 204 -2.28 1.23 22.81
C PHE A 204 -2.66 1.38 21.33
N ARG A 205 -2.42 2.55 20.75
CA ARG A 205 -2.49 2.85 19.33
C ARG A 205 -1.26 3.61 18.87
N PHE A 206 -1.09 3.75 17.57
CA PHE A 206 -0.08 4.65 17.02
C PHE A 206 -0.71 5.96 16.54
N SER A 207 0.12 7.01 16.50
CA SER A 207 -0.22 8.34 16.00
C SER A 207 0.78 8.81 14.96
N GLN A 208 0.35 9.69 14.06
CA GLN A 208 1.27 10.44 13.18
C GLN A 208 2.19 11.37 13.97
N SER A 209 1.73 11.83 15.11
CA SER A 209 2.42 12.80 15.98
C SER A 209 3.13 12.11 17.14
N LYS A 210 3.97 12.87 17.86
CA LYS A 210 4.80 12.38 18.95
C LYS A 210 4.54 13.12 20.27
N THR A 211 3.71 14.15 20.26
CA THR A 211 3.50 15.00 21.44
C THR A 211 2.17 14.70 22.12
N LEU A 212 2.15 14.81 23.44
CA LEU A 212 0.94 14.67 24.24
C LEU A 212 -0.15 15.64 23.80
N ARG A 213 0.23 16.86 23.40
CA ARG A 213 -0.69 17.87 22.88
C ARG A 213 -1.44 17.33 21.64
N ASP A 214 -0.68 16.87 20.63
CA ASP A 214 -1.27 16.37 19.38
C ASP A 214 -2.15 15.16 19.63
N TRP A 215 -1.74 14.24 20.52
CA TRP A 215 -2.55 13.06 20.86
C TRP A 215 -3.87 13.44 21.55
N SER A 216 -3.83 14.48 22.41
CA SER A 216 -5.04 15.04 23.03
C SER A 216 -5.94 15.68 21.98
N ASP A 217 -5.38 16.42 21.03
CA ASP A 217 -6.12 17.05 19.94
C ASP A 217 -6.76 15.99 19.00
N GLU A 218 -6.05 14.91 18.67
CA GLU A 218 -6.59 13.76 17.93
C GLU A 218 -7.77 13.11 18.67
N SER A 219 -7.67 12.90 19.98
CA SER A 219 -8.74 12.28 20.77
C SER A 219 -9.95 13.22 20.91
N THR A 220 -9.71 14.53 21.03
CA THR A 220 -10.74 15.57 20.99
C THR A 220 -11.46 15.59 19.66
N ALA A 221 -10.73 15.48 18.55
CA ALA A 221 -11.33 15.42 17.22
C ALA A 221 -12.28 14.22 17.05
N LYS A 222 -11.94 13.05 17.62
CA LYS A 222 -12.82 11.88 17.62
C LYS A 222 -14.11 12.12 18.40
N LEU A 223 -14.04 12.77 19.56
CA LEU A 223 -15.22 13.17 20.33
C LEU A 223 -16.12 14.13 19.55
N ARG A 224 -15.53 15.14 18.90
CA ARG A 224 -16.24 16.09 18.03
C ARG A 224 -16.93 15.38 16.87
N GLN A 225 -16.24 14.44 16.20
CA GLN A 225 -16.83 13.62 15.14
C GLN A 225 -18.00 12.77 15.64
N PHE A 226 -17.91 12.23 16.85
CA PHE A 226 -19.01 11.49 17.45
C PHE A 226 -20.22 12.40 17.65
N TYR A 227 -20.04 13.57 18.28
CA TYR A 227 -21.15 14.52 18.50
C TYR A 227 -21.77 15.03 17.19
N ALA A 228 -20.97 15.25 16.16
CA ALA A 228 -21.45 15.71 14.86
C ALA A 228 -22.42 14.74 14.15
N ARG A 229 -22.48 13.48 14.61
CA ARG A 229 -23.47 12.50 14.12
C ARG A 229 -24.90 12.80 14.58
N PHE A 230 -25.07 13.58 15.65
CA PHE A 230 -26.34 13.81 16.34
C PHE A 230 -26.75 15.29 16.41
N ALA A 231 -25.80 16.19 16.40
CA ALA A 231 -26.01 17.63 16.56
C ALA A 231 -25.33 18.42 15.48
N SER A 232 -25.87 19.60 15.18
CA SER A 232 -25.18 20.63 14.41
C SER A 232 -23.93 21.12 15.17
N GLY A 233 -23.08 21.92 14.47
CA GLY A 233 -21.84 22.43 15.05
C GLY A 233 -22.01 23.27 16.32
N ASP A 234 -23.21 23.78 16.60
CA ASP A 234 -23.57 24.51 17.82
C ASP A 234 -24.15 23.62 18.95
N GLY A 235 -24.37 22.33 18.70
CA GLY A 235 -24.90 21.37 19.66
C GLY A 235 -26.38 21.48 19.96
N LYS A 236 -27.13 22.32 19.24
CA LYS A 236 -28.58 22.49 19.44
C LYS A 236 -29.38 21.23 19.14
N THR A 237 -30.53 21.14 19.81
CA THR A 237 -31.49 20.04 19.64
C THR A 237 -32.12 20.10 18.25
N PRO A 238 -32.03 19.02 17.42
CA PRO A 238 -32.56 19.03 16.06
C PRO A 238 -34.10 18.79 16.02
N ILE A 239 -34.89 19.73 16.54
CA ILE A 239 -36.33 19.62 16.73
C ILE A 239 -37.08 19.64 15.39
N ALA A 240 -36.65 20.48 14.45
CA ALA A 240 -37.44 20.82 13.27
C ALA A 240 -37.81 19.59 12.41
N ALA A 241 -36.87 18.74 12.08
CA ALA A 241 -37.09 17.56 11.27
C ALA A 241 -38.01 16.54 11.99
N HIS A 242 -37.81 16.34 13.28
CA HIS A 242 -38.61 15.41 14.09
C HIS A 242 -40.06 15.92 14.25
N LEU A 243 -40.24 17.23 14.45
CA LEU A 243 -41.57 17.83 14.53
C LEU A 243 -42.28 17.75 13.17
N LEU A 244 -41.64 18.08 12.08
CA LEU A 244 -42.18 17.98 10.72
C LEU A 244 -42.64 16.57 10.42
N ALA A 245 -41.82 15.56 10.71
CA ALA A 245 -42.19 14.15 10.53
C ALA A 245 -43.39 13.75 11.40
N SER A 246 -43.44 14.24 12.64
CA SER A 246 -44.59 13.99 13.51
C SER A 246 -45.94 14.55 13.00
N VAL A 247 -45.88 15.69 12.29
CA VAL A 247 -47.05 16.30 11.62
C VAL A 247 -47.42 15.50 10.37
N ARG A 248 -46.44 15.21 9.50
CA ARG A 248 -46.61 14.51 8.22
C ARG A 248 -47.19 13.12 8.39
N HIS A 249 -46.72 12.35 9.37
CA HIS A 249 -47.16 10.97 9.61
C HIS A 249 -48.14 10.83 10.75
N ARG A 250 -48.69 11.93 11.27
CA ARG A 250 -49.58 11.96 12.43
C ARG A 250 -50.72 10.95 12.33
N ASP A 251 -51.49 10.97 11.24
CA ASP A 251 -52.68 10.12 11.06
C ASP A 251 -52.29 8.65 10.92
N ALA A 252 -51.13 8.34 10.32
CA ALA A 252 -50.65 6.97 10.22
C ALA A 252 -50.23 6.41 11.59
N LEU A 253 -49.60 7.25 12.41
CA LEU A 253 -49.17 6.89 13.76
C LEU A 253 -50.34 6.78 14.73
N LEU A 254 -51.30 7.74 14.72
CA LEU A 254 -52.48 7.69 15.59
C LEU A 254 -53.39 6.50 15.29
N ASN A 255 -53.51 6.09 14.03
CA ASN A 255 -54.34 4.95 13.60
C ASN A 255 -53.60 3.60 13.62
N GLY A 256 -52.35 3.55 14.12
CA GLY A 256 -51.56 2.32 14.21
C GLY A 256 -51.10 1.74 12.86
N ARG A 257 -51.23 2.52 11.75
CA ARG A 257 -50.75 2.10 10.40
C ARG A 257 -49.22 2.16 10.25
N SER A 258 -48.58 2.92 11.10
CA SER A 258 -47.12 3.03 11.20
C SER A 258 -46.68 3.13 12.65
N THR A 259 -45.45 2.74 12.94
CA THR A 259 -44.80 2.92 14.25
C THR A 259 -43.82 4.09 14.19
N THR A 260 -43.49 4.66 15.35
CA THR A 260 -42.45 5.71 15.46
C THR A 260 -41.14 5.24 14.86
N LYS A 261 -40.78 3.98 15.05
CA LYS A 261 -39.61 3.34 14.46
C LYS A 261 -39.60 3.34 12.92
N GLN A 262 -40.73 2.96 12.32
CA GLN A 262 -40.86 2.95 10.85
C GLN A 262 -40.80 4.36 10.26
N VAL A 263 -41.43 5.33 10.92
CA VAL A 263 -41.36 6.73 10.47
C VAL A 263 -39.92 7.29 10.62
N ALA A 264 -39.28 7.02 11.74
CA ALA A 264 -37.89 7.47 11.94
C ALA A 264 -36.94 6.90 10.88
N ALA A 265 -37.11 5.61 10.52
CA ALA A 265 -36.32 4.99 9.45
C ALA A 265 -36.62 5.62 8.07
N LEU A 266 -37.91 5.86 7.74
CA LEU A 266 -38.34 6.48 6.48
C LEU A 266 -37.79 7.89 6.31
N GLU A 267 -37.84 8.71 7.38
CA GLU A 267 -37.40 10.11 7.39
C GLU A 267 -35.91 10.29 7.76
N THR A 268 -35.17 9.19 7.96
CA THR A 268 -33.76 9.20 8.38
C THR A 268 -33.54 9.99 9.69
N LEU A 269 -34.39 9.80 10.66
CA LEU A 269 -34.38 10.47 11.97
C LEU A 269 -33.84 9.53 13.06
N ASN A 270 -33.46 10.14 14.19
CA ASN A 270 -33.13 9.37 15.38
C ASN A 270 -34.39 8.77 15.99
N GLU A 271 -34.49 7.44 16.04
CA GLU A 271 -35.64 6.69 16.51
C GLU A 271 -36.03 7.08 17.94
N LYS A 272 -35.06 7.08 18.84
CA LYS A 272 -35.26 7.34 20.28
C LYS A 272 -35.77 8.76 20.55
N TYR A 273 -35.20 9.74 19.85
CA TYR A 273 -35.67 11.12 20.00
C TYR A 273 -37.02 11.36 19.33
N PHE A 274 -37.25 10.77 18.18
CA PHE A 274 -38.55 10.87 17.53
C PHE A 274 -39.69 10.27 18.41
N ASP A 275 -39.43 9.14 19.07
CA ASP A 275 -40.35 8.53 19.98
C ASP A 275 -40.62 9.42 21.22
N ALA A 276 -39.60 10.05 21.76
CA ALA A 276 -39.75 11.00 22.87
C ALA A 276 -40.58 12.24 22.47
N VAL A 277 -40.35 12.81 21.29
CA VAL A 277 -41.11 13.93 20.72
C VAL A 277 -42.58 13.51 20.50
N TRP A 278 -42.81 12.36 19.89
CA TRP A 278 -44.12 11.82 19.64
C TRP A 278 -44.90 11.59 20.95
N THR A 279 -44.29 10.98 21.95
CA THR A 279 -44.87 10.76 23.27
C THR A 279 -45.23 12.07 23.93
N ALA A 280 -44.33 13.07 23.91
CA ALA A 280 -44.62 14.38 24.52
C ALA A 280 -45.79 15.11 23.85
N LEU A 281 -45.96 14.96 22.53
CA LEU A 281 -47.05 15.58 21.76
C LEU A 281 -48.41 14.87 21.94
N THR A 282 -48.41 13.56 22.21
CA THR A 282 -49.63 12.73 22.33
C THR A 282 -50.04 12.48 23.78
N ASP A 283 -49.17 12.76 24.74
CA ASP A 283 -49.51 12.62 26.15
C ASP A 283 -50.73 13.47 26.55
N LYS A 284 -51.60 12.90 27.35
CA LYS A 284 -52.84 13.52 27.81
C LYS A 284 -52.72 14.21 29.18
N ALA A 285 -51.59 14.04 29.86
CA ALA A 285 -51.31 14.70 31.11
C ALA A 285 -51.30 16.22 30.93
N PRO A 286 -52.07 16.98 31.76
CA PRO A 286 -52.14 18.43 31.65
C PRO A 286 -50.75 19.07 31.82
N SER A 287 -50.42 20.04 30.97
CA SER A 287 -49.16 20.77 31.05
C SER A 287 -49.38 22.19 30.55
N VAL A 288 -49.13 23.17 31.43
CA VAL A 288 -49.20 24.59 31.08
C VAL A 288 -48.21 24.96 29.97
N THR A 289 -47.06 24.26 29.91
CA THR A 289 -46.00 24.49 28.97
C THR A 289 -46.20 23.75 27.65
N LEU A 290 -46.68 22.49 27.69
CA LEU A 290 -46.80 21.65 26.49
C LEU A 290 -48.18 21.74 25.80
N ASP A 291 -49.26 22.02 26.53
CA ASP A 291 -50.62 22.04 25.97
C ASP A 291 -50.82 23.07 24.86
N PRO A 292 -50.27 24.30 24.92
CA PRO A 292 -50.34 25.22 23.78
C PRO A 292 -49.66 24.66 22.50
N ILE A 293 -48.57 23.92 22.66
CA ILE A 293 -47.81 23.28 21.58
C ILE A 293 -48.62 22.10 21.02
N ARG A 294 -49.18 21.24 21.89
CA ARG A 294 -50.05 20.10 21.55
C ARG A 294 -51.32 20.51 20.80
N MET A 295 -51.96 21.61 21.23
CA MET A 295 -53.16 22.15 20.55
C MET A 295 -52.83 22.58 19.11
N LYS A 296 -51.75 23.33 18.91
CA LYS A 296 -51.30 23.74 17.58
C LYS A 296 -50.91 22.54 16.72
N TRP A 297 -50.20 21.57 17.27
CA TRP A 297 -49.76 20.37 16.57
C TRP A 297 -50.89 19.47 16.11
N LYS A 298 -52.02 19.37 16.89
CA LYS A 298 -53.19 18.52 16.54
C LYS A 298 -53.81 18.87 15.21
N THR A 299 -53.84 20.15 14.85
CA THR A 299 -54.47 20.68 13.62
C THR A 299 -53.47 21.09 12.56
N ALA A 300 -52.19 21.04 12.86
CA ALA A 300 -51.12 21.50 11.98
C ALA A 300 -51.02 20.70 10.68
N THR A 301 -50.74 21.41 9.59
CA THR A 301 -50.22 20.85 8.34
C THR A 301 -48.69 20.97 8.33
N GLU A 302 -48.05 20.39 7.32
CA GLU A 302 -46.57 20.51 7.17
C GLU A 302 -46.09 21.97 7.09
N LYS A 303 -46.89 22.87 6.52
CA LYS A 303 -46.59 24.31 6.41
C LYS A 303 -46.57 25.01 7.77
N ASP A 304 -47.29 24.47 8.76
CA ASP A 304 -47.39 25.05 10.08
C ASP A 304 -46.27 24.61 11.03
N ALA A 305 -45.56 23.53 10.68
CA ALA A 305 -44.49 22.95 11.50
C ALA A 305 -43.42 23.99 11.92
N PRO A 306 -42.90 24.88 11.04
CA PRO A 306 -41.93 25.91 11.46
C PRO A 306 -42.45 26.86 12.53
N ALA A 307 -43.74 27.18 12.53
CA ALA A 307 -44.34 28.05 13.53
C ALA A 307 -44.39 27.36 14.92
N ILE A 308 -44.63 26.05 14.96
CA ILE A 308 -44.56 25.26 16.19
C ILE A 308 -43.13 25.18 16.72
N VAL A 309 -42.13 24.97 15.83
CA VAL A 309 -40.70 25.02 16.22
C VAL A 309 -40.36 26.37 16.84
N THR A 310 -40.85 27.46 16.27
CA THR A 310 -40.63 28.82 16.80
C THR A 310 -41.23 28.97 18.22
N GLU A 311 -42.41 28.36 18.45
CA GLU A 311 -43.05 28.39 19.78
C GLU A 311 -42.21 27.59 20.80
N ILE A 312 -41.74 26.39 20.43
CA ILE A 312 -40.83 25.59 21.27
C ILE A 312 -39.59 26.41 21.61
N ALA A 313 -38.99 27.09 20.61
CA ALA A 313 -37.80 27.91 20.81
C ALA A 313 -38.05 29.09 21.78
N LYS A 314 -39.25 29.73 21.76
CA LYS A 314 -39.62 30.75 22.73
C LYS A 314 -39.67 30.17 24.16
N VAL A 315 -40.28 29.01 24.34
CA VAL A 315 -40.32 28.35 25.65
C VAL A 315 -38.88 28.01 26.11
N GLN A 316 -38.08 27.48 25.23
CA GLN A 316 -36.66 27.18 25.55
C GLN A 316 -35.92 28.44 26.05
N THR A 317 -36.06 29.58 25.39
CA THR A 317 -35.36 30.82 25.83
C THR A 317 -35.85 31.34 27.18
N THR A 318 -37.08 31.00 27.58
CA THR A 318 -37.62 31.34 28.90
C THR A 318 -37.11 30.40 29.99
N LEU A 319 -36.94 29.12 29.66
CA LEU A 319 -36.59 28.09 30.64
C LEU A 319 -35.06 27.87 30.82
N TRP A 320 -34.29 28.36 29.88
CA TRP A 320 -32.85 28.16 29.91
C TRP A 320 -32.11 29.49 29.96
N LYS A 321 -31.18 29.62 30.89
CA LYS A 321 -30.19 30.71 30.88
C LYS A 321 -29.03 30.29 29.99
N VAL A 322 -28.64 31.15 29.08
CA VAL A 322 -27.45 30.97 28.24
C VAL A 322 -26.28 31.71 28.89
N VAL A 323 -25.31 30.97 29.37
CA VAL A 323 -24.05 31.49 29.90
C VAL A 323 -22.99 31.37 28.86
N GLN A 324 -22.18 32.41 28.74
CA GLN A 324 -21.02 32.34 27.84
C GLN A 324 -19.84 31.74 28.61
N VAL A 325 -19.26 30.69 28.00
CA VAL A 325 -18.04 30.05 28.47
C VAL A 325 -16.94 30.44 27.49
N GLY A 326 -15.83 31.01 27.97
CA GLY A 326 -14.68 31.36 27.13
C GLY A 326 -14.11 30.12 26.43
N SER A 327 -13.85 30.25 25.15
CA SER A 327 -13.08 29.28 24.38
C SER A 327 -12.00 29.99 23.57
N TYR A 328 -10.83 29.38 23.50
CA TYR A 328 -9.75 29.88 22.66
C TYR A 328 -9.87 29.27 21.26
N LYS A 329 -10.09 30.09 20.25
CA LYS A 329 -9.79 29.78 18.87
C LYS A 329 -8.45 30.40 18.53
N GLN A 330 -7.45 29.58 18.29
CA GLN A 330 -6.24 30.06 17.61
C GLN A 330 -6.56 30.24 16.11
N ASP A 331 -6.87 31.45 15.72
CA ASP A 331 -6.86 31.84 14.31
C ASP A 331 -5.54 32.53 14.04
N ALA A 332 -4.69 31.93 13.19
CA ALA A 332 -3.54 32.53 12.51
C ALA A 332 -2.89 33.76 13.22
N GLY A 333 -2.38 33.57 14.41
CA GLY A 333 -1.61 34.62 15.11
C GLY A 333 -2.41 35.67 15.86
N LYS A 334 -3.72 35.49 15.99
CA LYS A 334 -4.59 36.33 16.85
C LYS A 334 -5.27 35.40 17.86
N GLY A 335 -4.75 35.32 19.06
CA GLY A 335 -5.39 34.55 20.14
C GLY A 335 -6.72 35.19 20.53
N TYR A 336 -7.84 34.49 20.37
CA TYR A 336 -9.17 34.97 20.75
C TYR A 336 -9.96 33.90 21.47
N ALA A 337 -10.64 34.36 22.53
CA ALA A 337 -11.71 33.59 23.13
C ALA A 337 -12.96 33.76 22.27
N GLU A 338 -13.45 32.71 21.64
CA GLU A 338 -14.84 32.65 21.19
C GLU A 338 -15.71 32.29 22.38
N SER A 339 -16.74 33.09 22.62
CA SER A 339 -17.74 32.77 23.63
C SER A 339 -18.61 31.62 23.13
N VAL A 340 -18.59 30.52 23.83
CA VAL A 340 -19.48 29.39 23.58
C VAL A 340 -20.65 29.45 24.55
N SER A 341 -21.85 29.43 24.00
CA SER A 341 -23.07 29.45 24.79
C SER A 341 -23.34 28.10 25.43
N ARG A 342 -23.51 28.11 26.74
CA ARG A 342 -23.86 26.95 27.56
C ARG A 342 -25.24 27.15 28.16
N GLN A 343 -26.08 26.14 28.12
CA GLN A 343 -27.37 26.17 28.79
C GLN A 343 -27.26 25.84 30.27
N VAL A 344 -27.94 26.59 31.12
CA VAL A 344 -28.17 26.29 32.52
C VAL A 344 -29.63 26.42 32.84
N PRO A 345 -30.20 25.62 33.78
CA PRO A 345 -31.59 25.79 34.23
C PRO A 345 -31.81 27.22 34.76
N GLY A 346 -32.91 27.82 34.39
CA GLY A 346 -33.35 29.09 35.03
C GLY A 346 -33.80 28.85 36.47
N ASP A 347 -34.04 29.92 37.20
CA ASP A 347 -34.41 29.91 38.63
C ASP A 347 -35.73 29.14 38.91
N ALA A 348 -36.56 28.97 37.89
CA ALA A 348 -37.81 28.21 37.94
C ALA A 348 -37.65 26.71 37.62
N ALA A 349 -36.44 26.14 37.78
CA ALA A 349 -36.12 24.77 37.39
C ALA A 349 -36.78 23.67 38.24
N THR A 350 -37.40 24.01 39.35
CA THR A 350 -38.06 23.09 40.29
C THR A 350 -39.54 22.80 39.97
N ASP A 351 -40.13 23.47 38.98
CA ASP A 351 -41.51 23.25 38.57
C ASP A 351 -41.61 21.98 37.71
N GLY A 352 -42.42 21.00 38.16
CA GLY A 352 -42.55 19.68 37.47
C GLY A 352 -43.05 19.80 36.04
N ASP A 353 -43.92 20.76 35.72
CA ASP A 353 -44.40 21.01 34.36
C ASP A 353 -43.26 21.47 33.42
N LYS A 354 -42.42 22.38 33.90
CA LYS A 354 -41.25 22.85 33.17
C LYS A 354 -40.19 21.80 33.05
N ALA A 355 -40.05 20.92 34.01
CA ALA A 355 -39.15 19.77 33.96
C ALA A 355 -39.53 18.79 32.83
N ALA A 356 -40.84 18.53 32.64
CA ALA A 356 -41.35 17.68 31.56
C ALA A 356 -40.99 18.23 30.17
N PHE A 357 -41.16 19.53 29.98
CA PHE A 357 -40.73 20.18 28.73
C PHE A 357 -39.20 20.08 28.52
N ARG A 358 -38.40 20.40 29.52
CA ARG A 358 -36.93 20.31 29.46
C ARG A 358 -36.44 18.92 29.16
N ALA A 359 -37.18 17.91 29.63
CA ALA A 359 -36.82 16.52 29.43
C ALA A 359 -36.79 16.13 27.94
N VAL A 360 -37.67 16.75 27.10
CA VAL A 360 -37.81 16.39 25.68
C VAL A 360 -37.23 17.47 24.76
N PHE A 361 -37.32 18.74 25.16
CA PHE A 361 -36.88 19.88 24.33
C PHE A 361 -35.74 20.69 24.98
N PRO A 362 -34.60 20.07 25.34
CA PRO A 362 -33.43 20.86 25.79
C PRO A 362 -32.98 21.80 24.70
N LEU A 363 -32.40 22.94 25.06
CA LEU A 363 -31.87 23.90 24.07
C LEU A 363 -30.65 23.29 23.30
N PHE A 364 -29.76 22.63 24.03
CA PHE A 364 -28.60 21.92 23.49
C PHE A 364 -28.64 20.46 23.94
N ILE A 365 -28.19 19.54 23.09
CA ILE A 365 -28.06 18.12 23.43
C ILE A 365 -26.65 17.74 23.86
N CYS A 366 -25.65 18.47 23.39
CA CYS A 366 -24.27 18.27 23.78
C CYS A 366 -23.47 19.56 23.61
N PHE A 367 -22.29 19.56 24.18
CA PHE A 367 -21.30 20.59 23.98
C PHE A 367 -20.24 20.05 22.98
N PRO A 368 -20.39 20.33 21.64
CA PRO A 368 -19.56 19.70 20.62
C PRO A 368 -18.12 20.23 20.58
N GLN A 369 -17.89 21.36 21.20
CA GLN A 369 -16.57 21.94 21.34
C GLN A 369 -15.95 21.46 22.65
N VAL A 370 -15.27 20.34 22.63
CA VAL A 370 -14.42 19.90 23.73
C VAL A 370 -13.26 20.89 23.81
N ILE A 371 -13.36 21.87 24.73
CA ILE A 371 -12.49 23.05 24.74
C ILE A 371 -11.45 22.89 25.84
N PRO A 372 -10.16 23.09 25.50
CA PRO A 372 -9.16 23.35 26.52
C PRO A 372 -9.36 24.77 27.08
N THR A 373 -9.59 24.89 28.39
CA THR A 373 -9.60 26.20 29.04
C THR A 373 -8.17 26.65 29.34
N ASP A 374 -7.94 27.87 28.97
CA ASP A 374 -6.92 28.81 29.47
C ASP A 374 -5.43 28.46 29.17
N GLU A 375 -4.84 29.31 28.28
CA GLU A 375 -3.39 29.34 28.06
C GLU A 375 -2.63 30.09 29.18
N VAL A 376 -3.28 30.92 29.98
CA VAL A 376 -2.65 31.75 31.01
C VAL A 376 -2.12 30.90 32.16
N VAL A 377 -2.78 29.79 32.49
CA VAL A 377 -2.39 28.87 33.56
C VAL A 377 -1.83 27.55 33.02
N CYS A 378 -1.66 27.39 31.69
CA CYS A 378 -1.24 26.14 31.05
C CYS A 378 -2.13 24.91 31.38
N LEU A 379 -3.32 25.13 31.91
CA LEU A 379 -4.25 24.09 32.32
C LEU A 379 -5.27 23.83 31.21
N LYS A 380 -5.20 22.65 30.60
CA LYS A 380 -6.23 22.19 29.67
C LYS A 380 -7.27 21.40 30.42
N MET A 381 -8.43 22.01 30.64
CA MET A 381 -9.62 21.32 31.15
C MET A 381 -10.55 21.01 29.99
N PHE A 382 -11.06 19.80 29.95
CA PHE A 382 -11.98 19.36 28.91
C PHE A 382 -13.38 19.20 29.48
N HIS A 383 -14.29 20.02 29.00
CA HIS A 383 -15.68 19.99 29.45
C HIS A 383 -16.47 18.91 28.74
N ARG A 384 -17.15 18.07 29.53
CA ARG A 384 -18.16 17.12 29.06
C ARG A 384 -19.52 17.59 29.47
N GLU A 385 -20.41 17.82 28.52
CA GLU A 385 -21.80 18.18 28.76
C GLU A 385 -22.66 17.57 27.65
N ASP A 386 -23.16 16.34 27.86
CA ASP A 386 -23.86 15.55 26.86
C ASP A 386 -24.98 14.68 27.46
N GLU A 387 -25.45 14.99 28.67
CA GLU A 387 -26.55 14.26 29.32
C GLU A 387 -27.78 14.17 28.44
N PRO A 388 -28.29 15.27 27.84
CA PRO A 388 -29.48 15.19 26.99
C PRO A 388 -29.25 14.32 25.74
N LEU A 389 -28.03 14.33 25.16
CA LEU A 389 -27.65 13.44 24.05
C LEU A 389 -27.74 11.99 24.47
N VAL A 390 -27.12 11.64 25.60
CA VAL A 390 -27.13 10.28 26.15
C VAL A 390 -28.56 9.79 26.37
N ARG A 391 -29.35 10.61 27.04
CA ARG A 391 -30.71 10.25 27.42
C ARG A 391 -31.66 10.17 26.25
N LEU A 392 -31.63 11.10 25.30
CA LEU A 392 -32.58 11.25 24.21
C LEU A 392 -32.19 10.59 22.90
N PHE A 393 -30.92 10.40 22.61
CA PHE A 393 -30.47 10.02 21.28
C PHE A 393 -29.71 8.69 21.22
N LEU A 394 -28.90 8.37 22.25
CA LEU A 394 -28.00 7.24 22.15
C LEU A 394 -28.65 5.90 22.48
N ASN A 395 -28.41 4.91 21.65
CA ASN A 395 -28.61 3.51 21.99
C ASN A 395 -27.45 2.97 22.87
N PRO A 396 -27.59 1.77 23.49
CA PRO A 396 -26.56 1.22 24.38
C PRO A 396 -25.17 1.06 23.71
N GLY A 397 -25.12 0.71 22.41
CA GLY A 397 -23.87 0.60 21.68
C GLY A 397 -23.15 1.94 21.48
N GLN A 398 -23.93 2.97 21.10
CA GLN A 398 -23.44 4.34 20.93
C GLN A 398 -22.99 4.96 22.27
N LEU A 399 -23.72 4.67 23.36
CA LEU A 399 -23.30 5.10 24.69
C LEU A 399 -21.95 4.47 25.08
N LYS A 400 -21.79 3.16 24.87
CA LYS A 400 -20.52 2.47 25.12
C LYS A 400 -19.38 3.06 24.29
N GLU A 401 -19.63 3.41 23.04
CA GLU A 401 -18.66 4.10 22.18
C GLU A 401 -18.25 5.45 22.75
N LEU A 402 -19.21 6.28 23.16
CA LEU A 402 -18.97 7.60 23.72
C LEU A 402 -18.16 7.51 25.05
N GLU A 403 -18.55 6.61 25.94
CA GLU A 403 -17.83 6.40 27.20
C GLU A 403 -16.39 5.94 26.97
N ARG A 404 -16.17 5.07 25.99
CA ARG A 404 -14.82 4.66 25.59
C ARG A 404 -14.01 5.84 25.07
N LEU A 405 -14.57 6.68 24.20
CA LEU A 405 -13.87 7.87 23.67
C LEU A 405 -13.48 8.84 24.77
N TRP A 406 -14.37 9.08 25.75
CA TRP A 406 -14.05 9.94 26.89
C TRP A 406 -13.01 9.31 27.82
N ALA A 407 -13.08 8.00 28.07
CA ALA A 407 -12.08 7.29 28.86
C ALA A 407 -10.69 7.35 28.21
N GLU A 408 -10.62 7.11 26.87
CA GLU A 408 -9.38 7.25 26.10
C GLU A 408 -8.84 8.68 26.14
N HIS A 409 -9.70 9.68 25.93
CA HIS A 409 -9.30 11.09 25.97
C HIS A 409 -8.75 11.50 27.33
N ARG A 410 -9.44 11.13 28.44
CA ARG A 410 -8.99 11.39 29.82
C ARG A 410 -7.64 10.72 30.10
N PHE A 411 -7.46 9.49 29.62
CA PHE A 411 -6.22 8.73 29.80
C PHE A 411 -5.05 9.38 29.05
N ILE A 412 -5.26 9.76 27.79
CA ILE A 412 -4.25 10.41 26.95
C ILE A 412 -3.87 11.78 27.52
N SER A 413 -4.84 12.62 27.85
CA SER A 413 -4.61 13.99 28.33
C SER A 413 -4.04 14.06 29.75
N ARG A 414 -4.18 12.98 30.54
CA ARG A 414 -3.82 12.91 31.95
C ARG A 414 -4.44 14.05 32.76
N GLN A 415 -5.62 14.51 32.36
CA GLN A 415 -6.30 15.67 32.89
C GLN A 415 -6.37 15.67 34.41
N PRO A 416 -6.78 14.59 35.15
CA PRO A 416 -6.88 14.64 36.62
C PRO A 416 -5.56 14.94 37.32
N VAL A 417 -4.45 14.44 36.79
CA VAL A 417 -3.11 14.69 37.33
C VAL A 417 -2.67 16.12 37.03
N ALA A 418 -2.91 16.60 35.82
CA ALA A 418 -2.61 17.96 35.42
C ALA A 418 -3.42 19.00 36.22
N GLU A 419 -4.72 18.76 36.42
CA GLU A 419 -5.60 19.61 37.20
C GLU A 419 -5.08 19.74 38.65
N PHE A 420 -4.72 18.63 39.30
CA PHE A 420 -4.19 18.64 40.65
C PHE A 420 -2.84 19.36 40.75
N ALA A 421 -1.95 19.14 39.80
CA ALA A 421 -0.62 19.76 39.75
C ALA A 421 -0.71 21.29 39.62
N TYR A 422 -1.63 21.79 38.83
CA TYR A 422 -1.78 23.24 38.58
C TYR A 422 -2.80 23.92 39.50
N LEU A 423 -3.55 23.17 40.29
CA LEU A 423 -4.57 23.72 41.18
C LEU A 423 -4.09 24.81 42.13
N PRO A 424 -2.91 24.72 42.79
CA PRO A 424 -2.39 25.78 43.64
C PRO A 424 -2.17 27.11 42.89
N GLN A 425 -1.64 27.03 41.66
CA GLN A 425 -1.43 28.22 40.84
C GLN A 425 -2.76 28.82 40.38
N PHE A 426 -3.71 27.97 40.01
CA PHE A 426 -5.07 28.39 39.64
C PHE A 426 -5.77 29.10 40.79
N ILE A 427 -5.72 28.54 42.02
CA ILE A 427 -6.30 29.15 43.21
C ILE A 427 -5.65 30.52 43.48
N GLY A 428 -4.32 30.62 43.43
CA GLY A 428 -3.61 31.88 43.59
C GLY A 428 -4.07 32.96 42.60
N PHE A 429 -4.37 32.53 41.35
CA PHE A 429 -4.80 33.46 40.31
C PHE A 429 -6.25 33.94 40.50
N VAL A 430 -7.20 33.00 40.73
CA VAL A 430 -8.63 33.32 40.84
C VAL A 430 -9.02 33.97 42.18
N THR A 431 -8.17 33.86 43.18
CA THR A 431 -8.43 34.44 44.51
C THR A 431 -7.63 35.72 44.77
N GLN A 432 -6.82 36.16 43.78
CA GLN A 432 -6.13 37.45 43.86
C GLN A 432 -7.17 38.57 44.05
N ASP A 433 -7.02 39.34 45.12
CA ASP A 433 -7.94 40.45 45.46
C ASP A 433 -9.42 40.04 45.71
N GLN A 434 -9.68 38.77 45.96
CA GLN A 434 -11.03 38.23 46.20
C GLN A 434 -11.33 38.13 47.72
N PRO A 435 -12.65 38.13 48.11
CA PRO A 435 -13.08 37.91 49.46
C PRO A 435 -12.59 36.59 50.06
N LYS A 436 -12.26 36.55 51.35
CA LYS A 436 -11.78 35.35 52.07
C LYS A 436 -12.68 34.10 51.85
N ALA A 437 -14.00 34.29 51.71
CA ALA A 437 -14.93 33.21 51.43
C ALA A 437 -14.64 32.50 50.12
N MET A 438 -14.25 33.26 49.06
CA MET A 438 -13.87 32.71 47.72
C MET A 438 -12.59 31.88 47.88
N VAL A 439 -11.58 32.39 48.57
CA VAL A 439 -10.34 31.64 48.83
C VAL A 439 -10.64 30.35 49.59
N THR A 440 -11.45 30.41 50.66
CA THR A 440 -11.85 29.23 51.42
C THR A 440 -12.58 28.20 50.56
N PHE A 441 -13.47 28.63 49.63
CA PHE A 441 -14.19 27.76 48.72
C PHE A 441 -13.21 27.01 47.84
N PHE A 442 -12.30 27.69 47.14
CA PHE A 442 -11.36 27.02 46.23
C PHE A 442 -10.37 26.11 46.96
N GLU A 443 -9.89 26.53 48.12
CA GLU A 443 -9.03 25.71 49.00
C GLU A 443 -9.77 24.42 49.42
N SER A 444 -11.06 24.48 49.71
CA SER A 444 -11.88 23.33 50.07
C SER A 444 -12.02 22.28 48.96
N GLN A 445 -11.73 22.65 47.69
CA GLN A 445 -11.78 21.72 46.56
C GLN A 445 -10.52 20.84 46.44
N LYS A 446 -9.38 21.23 47.02
CA LYS A 446 -8.09 20.52 46.91
C LYS A 446 -8.19 19.01 47.18
N PRO A 447 -8.86 18.52 48.26
CA PRO A 447 -8.97 17.08 48.50
C PRO A 447 -9.70 16.32 47.42
N ALA A 448 -10.70 16.92 46.76
CA ALA A 448 -11.44 16.29 45.66
C ALA A 448 -10.56 16.15 44.40
N PHE A 449 -9.77 17.16 44.08
CA PHE A 449 -8.83 17.09 42.96
C PHE A 449 -7.71 16.07 43.22
N GLN A 450 -7.16 16.06 44.47
CA GLN A 450 -6.17 15.07 44.86
C GLN A 450 -6.70 13.65 44.72
N LYS A 451 -7.91 13.36 45.24
CA LYS A 451 -8.52 12.05 45.11
C LYS A 451 -8.75 11.62 43.67
N ARG A 452 -9.15 12.55 42.77
CA ARG A 452 -9.28 12.27 41.35
C ARG A 452 -7.93 11.92 40.69
N ALA A 453 -6.87 12.65 41.04
CA ALA A 453 -5.54 12.37 40.55
C ALA A 453 -5.02 11.00 41.05
N GLU A 454 -5.19 10.69 42.34
CA GLU A 454 -4.82 9.39 42.93
C GLU A 454 -5.61 8.22 42.30
N THR A 455 -6.91 8.40 42.08
CA THR A 455 -7.74 7.41 41.40
C THR A 455 -7.24 7.17 39.94
N PHE A 456 -6.93 8.23 39.23
CA PHE A 456 -6.41 8.13 37.87
C PHE A 456 -5.04 7.42 37.80
N LEU A 457 -4.12 7.71 38.73
CA LEU A 457 -2.82 7.03 38.81
C LEU A 457 -2.99 5.53 39.12
N ALA A 458 -3.99 5.16 39.90
CA ALA A 458 -4.36 3.76 40.13
C ALA A 458 -4.91 3.12 38.83
N GLU A 459 -5.76 3.84 38.06
CA GLU A 459 -6.23 3.42 36.77
C GLU A 459 -5.07 3.21 35.75
N GLU A 460 -4.10 4.13 35.69
CA GLU A 460 -2.89 3.99 34.87
C GLU A 460 -2.12 2.70 35.23
N THR A 461 -1.97 2.44 36.52
CA THR A 461 -1.29 1.23 37.01
C THR A 461 -2.07 -0.04 36.64
N ALA A 462 -3.38 -0.02 36.80
CA ALA A 462 -4.26 -1.14 36.48
C ALA A 462 -4.32 -1.44 34.96
N ALA A 463 -4.02 -0.46 34.11
CA ALA A 463 -3.97 -0.64 32.65
C ALA A 463 -2.72 -1.38 32.14
N ILE A 464 -1.65 -1.43 32.93
CA ILE A 464 -0.34 -2.00 32.53
C ILE A 464 -0.45 -3.43 31.98
N PRO A 465 -1.15 -4.37 32.62
CA PRO A 465 -1.27 -5.73 32.06
C PRO A 465 -1.89 -5.74 30.66
N SER A 466 -3.02 -5.05 30.46
CA SER A 466 -3.69 -4.96 29.15
C SER A 466 -2.80 -4.33 28.08
N GLN A 467 -1.98 -3.36 28.44
CA GLN A 467 -1.03 -2.72 27.52
C GLN A 467 0.10 -3.68 27.14
N LEU A 468 0.62 -4.47 28.09
CA LEU A 468 1.62 -5.50 27.79
C LEU A 468 1.05 -6.64 26.94
N ASP A 469 -0.17 -7.08 27.20
CA ASP A 469 -0.85 -8.07 26.37
C ASP A 469 -1.02 -7.57 24.93
N ALA A 470 -1.41 -6.31 24.76
CA ALA A 470 -1.49 -5.67 23.45
C ALA A 470 -0.13 -5.59 22.74
N LEU A 471 0.96 -5.34 23.50
CA LEU A 471 2.32 -5.35 22.96
C LEU A 471 2.72 -6.76 22.50
N LEU A 472 2.44 -7.80 23.27
CA LEU A 472 2.70 -9.19 22.89
C LEU A 472 1.87 -9.59 21.65
N ALA A 473 0.62 -9.16 21.57
CA ALA A 473 -0.22 -9.36 20.40
C ALA A 473 0.36 -8.66 19.15
N LEU A 474 0.87 -7.43 19.28
CA LEU A 474 1.58 -6.75 18.19
C LEU A 474 2.87 -7.49 17.82
N ALA A 475 3.64 -7.97 18.79
CA ALA A 475 4.85 -8.73 18.54
C ALA A 475 4.57 -10.02 17.75
N ALA A 476 3.49 -10.73 18.06
CA ALA A 476 3.06 -11.90 17.29
C ALA A 476 2.69 -11.52 15.83
N LYS A 477 2.02 -10.38 15.62
CA LYS A 477 1.75 -9.84 14.27
C LYS A 477 3.04 -9.48 13.55
N ALA A 478 3.96 -8.81 14.22
CA ALA A 478 5.26 -8.41 13.68
C ALA A 478 6.12 -9.62 13.31
N TYR A 479 6.12 -10.67 14.12
CA TYR A 479 6.85 -11.92 13.85
C TYR A 479 6.10 -12.85 12.89
N ARG A 480 4.90 -12.48 12.46
CA ARG A 480 4.07 -13.18 11.46
C ARG A 480 3.69 -14.61 11.87
N ARG A 481 3.73 -14.90 13.15
CA ARG A 481 3.37 -16.19 13.78
C ARG A 481 3.09 -15.99 15.26
N PRO A 482 2.48 -16.94 15.95
CA PRO A 482 2.39 -16.93 17.41
C PRO A 482 3.78 -16.82 18.05
N LEU A 483 3.85 -16.07 19.16
CA LEU A 483 5.07 -16.05 19.97
C LEU A 483 5.24 -17.42 20.65
N SER A 484 6.47 -17.90 20.73
CA SER A 484 6.80 -18.97 21.64
C SER A 484 6.72 -18.48 23.10
N ALA A 485 6.50 -19.40 24.05
CA ALA A 485 6.48 -19.06 25.47
C ALA A 485 7.76 -18.36 25.93
N ASN A 486 8.92 -18.76 25.41
CA ASN A 486 10.20 -18.14 25.71
C ASN A 486 10.31 -16.71 25.15
N GLU A 487 9.79 -16.44 23.96
CA GLU A 487 9.79 -15.09 23.38
C GLU A 487 8.89 -14.15 24.21
N ALA A 488 7.67 -14.57 24.53
CA ALA A 488 6.77 -13.78 25.35
C ALA A 488 7.37 -13.51 26.75
N LYS A 489 7.93 -14.53 27.39
CA LYS A 489 8.62 -14.43 28.68
C LYS A 489 9.78 -13.44 28.62
N ALA A 490 10.65 -13.56 27.61
CA ALA A 490 11.80 -12.67 27.44
C ALA A 490 11.41 -11.17 27.26
N LEU A 491 10.31 -10.89 26.57
CA LEU A 491 9.80 -9.53 26.42
C LEU A 491 9.26 -8.99 27.76
N CYS A 492 8.54 -9.81 28.52
CA CYS A 492 8.05 -9.44 29.86
C CYS A 492 9.21 -9.24 30.86
N GLU A 493 10.22 -10.09 30.84
CA GLU A 493 11.42 -9.98 31.68
C GLU A 493 12.23 -8.72 31.34
N LEU A 494 12.36 -8.39 30.06
CA LEU A 494 13.00 -7.16 29.62
C LEU A 494 12.24 -5.93 30.19
N TYR A 495 10.90 -5.92 30.07
CA TYR A 495 10.08 -4.87 30.66
C TYR A 495 10.31 -4.75 32.16
N ALA A 496 10.24 -5.84 32.91
CA ALA A 496 10.45 -5.86 34.35
C ALA A 496 11.86 -5.37 34.73
N THR A 497 12.88 -5.79 33.98
CA THR A 497 14.27 -5.35 34.20
C THR A 497 14.43 -3.85 34.02
N ILE A 498 13.79 -3.27 33.00
CA ILE A 498 13.82 -1.82 32.74
C ILE A 498 13.07 -1.09 33.86
N ARG A 499 11.90 -1.58 34.27
CA ARG A 499 11.11 -1.01 35.36
C ARG A 499 11.85 -1.03 36.71
N ASN A 500 12.56 -2.12 37.01
CA ASN A 500 13.34 -2.26 38.25
C ASN A 500 14.52 -1.29 38.33
N LYS A 501 14.95 -0.70 37.20
CA LYS A 501 15.94 0.40 37.18
C LYS A 501 15.32 1.78 37.40
N GLY A 502 14.04 1.87 37.74
CA GLY A 502 13.33 3.12 38.00
C GLY A 502 12.80 3.82 36.73
N VAL A 503 12.91 3.21 35.56
CA VAL A 503 12.41 3.81 34.29
C VAL A 503 10.88 3.87 34.33
N PRO A 504 10.22 4.98 33.98
CA PRO A 504 8.76 5.10 33.93
C PRO A 504 8.12 4.02 33.02
N HIS A 505 6.87 3.66 33.33
CA HIS A 505 6.15 2.64 32.57
C HIS A 505 6.11 2.92 31.07
N GLU A 506 5.74 4.11 30.67
CA GLU A 506 5.60 4.51 29.27
C GLU A 506 6.92 4.37 28.50
N GLU A 507 8.04 4.76 29.11
CA GLU A 507 9.36 4.63 28.50
C GLU A 507 9.80 3.16 28.44
N ALA A 508 9.56 2.39 29.51
CA ALA A 508 9.85 0.96 29.53
C ALA A 508 9.07 0.20 28.45
N PHE A 509 7.78 0.52 28.29
CA PHE A 509 6.93 -0.01 27.24
C PHE A 509 7.50 0.27 25.83
N ARG A 510 7.86 1.55 25.56
CA ARG A 510 8.44 1.95 24.26
C ARG A 510 9.78 1.27 23.99
N ASN A 511 10.61 1.06 24.99
CA ASN A 511 11.87 0.33 24.82
C ASN A 511 11.63 -1.13 24.43
N VAL A 512 10.65 -1.80 25.04
CA VAL A 512 10.30 -3.18 24.65
C VAL A 512 9.68 -3.22 23.26
N LEU A 513 8.83 -2.27 22.91
CA LEU A 513 8.27 -2.14 21.57
C LEU A 513 9.37 -1.94 20.51
N ALA A 514 10.34 -1.06 20.77
CA ALA A 514 11.50 -0.86 19.89
C ALA A 514 12.31 -2.16 19.76
N ARG A 515 12.49 -2.93 20.85
CA ARG A 515 13.18 -4.24 20.82
C ARG A 515 12.46 -5.25 19.91
N VAL A 516 11.12 -5.25 19.88
CA VAL A 516 10.34 -6.09 18.95
C VAL A 516 10.68 -5.73 17.51
N LEU A 517 10.73 -4.44 17.18
CA LEU A 517 10.92 -3.93 15.81
C LEU A 517 12.37 -4.03 15.29
N VAL A 518 13.35 -4.37 16.14
CA VAL A 518 14.73 -4.69 15.72
C VAL A 518 15.06 -6.17 15.90
N SER A 519 14.08 -6.99 16.26
CA SER A 519 14.27 -8.43 16.40
C SER A 519 14.58 -9.07 15.04
N PRO A 520 15.50 -10.05 14.99
CA PRO A 520 15.66 -10.87 13.79
C PRO A 520 14.35 -11.54 13.34
N ALA A 521 13.47 -11.91 14.27
CA ALA A 521 12.16 -12.47 13.96
C ALA A 521 11.23 -11.48 13.23
N PHE A 522 11.43 -10.18 13.43
CA PHE A 522 10.74 -9.14 12.67
C PHE A 522 11.48 -8.80 11.36
N LEU A 523 12.79 -8.53 11.46
CA LEU A 523 13.56 -8.03 10.33
C LEU A 523 13.76 -9.08 9.22
N PHE A 524 13.83 -10.37 9.57
CA PHE A 524 14.10 -11.43 8.61
C PHE A 524 12.88 -12.30 8.37
N ARG A 525 12.78 -12.78 7.14
CA ARG A 525 11.88 -13.87 6.75
C ARG A 525 12.69 -15.15 6.78
N ILE A 526 12.42 -15.97 7.79
CA ILE A 526 13.12 -17.24 8.04
C ILE A 526 12.11 -18.37 7.86
N GLU A 527 12.41 -19.29 6.97
CA GLU A 527 11.65 -20.52 6.79
C GLU A 527 12.45 -21.69 7.31
N LYS A 528 11.79 -22.63 7.94
CA LYS A 528 12.45 -23.79 8.58
C LYS A 528 12.04 -25.08 7.90
N ALA A 529 13.01 -25.94 7.63
CA ALA A 529 12.69 -27.31 7.25
C ALA A 529 11.89 -28.00 8.38
N PRO A 530 10.93 -28.87 8.03
CA PRO A 530 10.24 -29.69 9.03
C PRO A 530 11.23 -30.46 9.91
N ALA A 531 10.88 -30.62 11.19
CA ALA A 531 11.76 -31.29 12.16
C ALA A 531 12.25 -32.65 11.66
N GLY A 532 13.57 -32.87 11.68
CA GLY A 532 14.22 -34.13 11.25
C GLY A 532 14.30 -34.31 9.73
N LYS A 533 14.00 -33.29 8.90
CA LYS A 533 14.10 -33.35 7.44
C LYS A 533 15.02 -32.25 6.91
N ALA A 534 15.76 -32.57 5.85
CA ALA A 534 16.59 -31.58 5.16
C ALA A 534 15.77 -30.63 4.28
N ASN A 535 14.60 -31.07 3.79
CA ASN A 535 13.65 -30.32 2.98
C ASN A 535 12.22 -30.74 3.30
N GLY A 536 11.24 -29.99 2.87
CA GLY A 536 9.82 -30.28 3.04
C GLY A 536 8.91 -29.10 2.74
N ALA A 537 7.62 -29.36 2.81
CA ALA A 537 6.61 -28.30 2.63
C ALA A 537 6.71 -27.27 3.77
N ILE A 538 6.54 -26.01 3.42
CA ILE A 538 6.40 -24.91 4.39
C ILE A 538 5.14 -25.10 5.24
N ASP A 539 5.13 -24.55 6.45
CA ASP A 539 3.94 -24.54 7.28
C ASP A 539 2.92 -23.46 6.83
N ASP A 540 1.75 -23.44 7.47
CA ASP A 540 0.67 -22.51 7.09
C ASP A 540 1.02 -21.04 7.42
N TRP A 541 1.81 -20.79 8.47
CA TRP A 541 2.29 -19.44 8.82
C TRP A 541 3.34 -18.92 7.84
N GLU A 542 4.23 -19.80 7.40
CA GLU A 542 5.21 -19.52 6.36
C GLU A 542 4.53 -19.25 5.02
N LEU A 543 3.48 -20.03 4.69
CA LEU A 543 2.66 -19.83 3.50
C LEU A 543 1.89 -18.50 3.56
N ALA A 544 1.25 -18.19 4.69
CA ALA A 544 0.59 -16.91 4.90
C ALA A 544 1.57 -15.73 4.71
N THR A 545 2.78 -15.86 5.24
CA THR A 545 3.86 -14.88 5.07
C THR A 545 4.28 -14.76 3.60
N ARG A 546 4.48 -15.85 2.88
CA ARG A 546 4.83 -15.82 1.45
C ARG A 546 3.74 -15.12 0.62
N LEU A 547 2.48 -15.50 0.82
CA LEU A 547 1.34 -14.91 0.08
C LEU A 547 1.22 -13.41 0.34
N SER A 548 1.30 -12.98 1.60
CA SER A 548 1.12 -11.58 1.96
C SER A 548 2.25 -10.69 1.44
N TYR A 549 3.51 -11.12 1.57
CA TYR A 549 4.64 -10.36 1.03
C TYR A 549 4.74 -10.41 -0.49
N PHE A 550 4.29 -11.48 -1.12
CA PHE A 550 4.20 -11.55 -2.57
C PHE A 550 3.19 -10.55 -3.13
N LEU A 551 1.97 -10.54 -2.58
CA LEU A 551 0.86 -9.76 -3.16
C LEU A 551 0.75 -8.34 -2.60
N TRP A 552 1.14 -8.13 -1.34
CA TRP A 552 0.96 -6.87 -0.63
C TRP A 552 2.25 -6.23 -0.09
N SER A 553 3.39 -6.92 -0.22
CA SER A 553 4.68 -6.50 0.38
C SER A 553 4.59 -6.24 1.89
N SER A 554 3.65 -6.87 2.59
CA SER A 554 3.35 -6.62 4.00
C SER A 554 3.01 -7.91 4.77
N ALA A 555 2.88 -7.79 6.09
CA ALA A 555 2.54 -8.90 6.97
C ALA A 555 1.13 -9.47 6.70
N PRO A 556 0.89 -10.77 7.03
CA PRO A 556 -0.42 -11.40 6.89
C PRO A 556 -1.51 -10.66 7.66
N ASP A 557 -2.67 -10.48 7.02
CA ASP A 557 -3.87 -9.95 7.66
C ASP A 557 -4.54 -11.00 8.59
N GLU A 558 -5.58 -10.57 9.26
CA GLU A 558 -6.24 -11.42 10.26
C GLU A 558 -6.87 -12.68 9.65
N GLU A 559 -7.42 -12.60 8.42
CA GLU A 559 -8.00 -13.76 7.74
C GLU A 559 -6.94 -14.83 7.41
N LEU A 560 -5.80 -14.43 6.86
CA LEU A 560 -4.67 -15.34 6.64
C LEU A 560 -4.17 -15.95 7.95
N ARG A 561 -4.14 -15.17 9.04
CA ARG A 561 -3.71 -15.64 10.37
C ARG A 561 -4.68 -16.67 10.96
N ILE A 562 -5.99 -16.46 10.80
CA ILE A 562 -7.02 -17.41 11.23
C ILE A 562 -6.85 -18.73 10.49
N LEU A 563 -6.69 -18.71 9.16
CA LEU A 563 -6.48 -19.90 8.33
C LEU A 563 -5.16 -20.61 8.66
N ALA A 564 -4.10 -19.86 8.93
CA ALA A 564 -2.82 -20.42 9.34
C ALA A 564 -2.92 -21.08 10.74
N THR A 565 -3.66 -20.47 11.68
CA THR A 565 -3.93 -21.04 13.00
C THR A 565 -4.72 -22.36 12.89
N ALA A 566 -5.69 -22.40 11.99
CA ALA A 566 -6.51 -23.58 11.73
C ALA A 566 -5.75 -24.70 10.97
N GLY A 567 -4.55 -24.42 10.43
CA GLY A 567 -3.76 -25.40 9.64
C GLY A 567 -4.41 -25.75 8.30
N THR A 568 -5.23 -24.87 7.71
CA THR A 568 -6.02 -25.12 6.50
C THR A 568 -5.54 -24.37 5.27
N LEU A 569 -4.62 -23.43 5.42
CA LEU A 569 -4.20 -22.54 4.33
C LEU A 569 -3.48 -23.30 3.19
N ARG A 570 -2.85 -24.45 3.49
CA ARG A 570 -2.18 -25.28 2.48
C ARG A 570 -3.16 -26.09 1.61
N ASP A 571 -4.46 -26.12 1.92
CA ASP A 571 -5.44 -26.66 0.98
C ASP A 571 -5.45 -25.81 -0.30
N PRO A 572 -5.25 -26.42 -1.50
CA PRO A 572 -5.15 -25.68 -2.75
C PRO A 572 -6.37 -24.83 -3.08
N LYS A 573 -7.58 -25.26 -2.66
CA LYS A 573 -8.82 -24.50 -2.90
C LYS A 573 -8.88 -23.27 -1.98
N ILE A 574 -8.51 -23.44 -0.72
CA ILE A 574 -8.47 -22.35 0.25
C ILE A 574 -7.38 -21.34 -0.17
N ALA A 575 -6.18 -21.84 -0.50
CA ALA A 575 -5.10 -20.98 -0.99
C ALA A 575 -5.50 -20.17 -2.23
N ALA A 576 -6.15 -20.81 -3.22
CA ALA A 576 -6.64 -20.14 -4.42
C ALA A 576 -7.70 -19.07 -4.10
N ALA A 577 -8.64 -19.37 -3.20
CA ALA A 577 -9.65 -18.40 -2.75
C ALA A 577 -9.01 -17.19 -2.05
N GLN A 578 -7.98 -17.41 -1.22
CA GLN A 578 -7.24 -16.33 -0.59
C GLN A 578 -6.47 -15.49 -1.60
N VAL A 579 -5.80 -16.09 -2.57
CA VAL A 579 -5.12 -15.35 -3.65
C VAL A 579 -6.13 -14.47 -4.39
N GLN A 580 -7.29 -14.99 -4.74
CA GLN A 580 -8.34 -14.21 -5.43
C GLN A 580 -8.84 -13.03 -4.57
N ARG A 581 -9.10 -13.27 -3.28
CA ARG A 581 -9.46 -12.21 -2.33
C ARG A 581 -8.37 -11.14 -2.27
N MET A 582 -7.12 -11.57 -2.13
CA MET A 582 -5.97 -10.68 -1.99
C MET A 582 -5.70 -9.84 -3.24
N LEU A 583 -5.93 -10.39 -4.43
CA LEU A 583 -5.82 -9.65 -5.69
C LEU A 583 -6.91 -8.56 -5.81
N ASN A 584 -8.10 -8.79 -5.24
CA ASN A 584 -9.17 -7.79 -5.22
C ASN A 584 -9.01 -6.73 -4.10
N ASP A 585 -8.08 -6.91 -3.17
CA ASP A 585 -7.78 -5.95 -2.11
C ASP A 585 -6.97 -4.75 -2.67
N PRO A 586 -7.23 -3.51 -2.22
CA PRO A 586 -6.46 -2.34 -2.64
C PRO A 586 -4.94 -2.46 -2.43
N ARG A 587 -4.49 -3.28 -1.47
CA ARG A 587 -3.06 -3.55 -1.20
C ARG A 587 -2.33 -4.22 -2.35
N VAL A 588 -3.03 -4.82 -3.33
CA VAL A 588 -2.42 -5.36 -4.57
C VAL A 588 -1.67 -4.29 -5.37
N ARG A 589 -1.94 -3.02 -5.11
CA ARG A 589 -1.13 -1.90 -5.61
C ARG A 589 0.36 -2.07 -5.31
N SER A 590 0.71 -2.71 -4.19
CA SER A 590 2.11 -3.04 -3.88
C SER A 590 2.71 -3.99 -4.91
N LEU A 591 1.98 -4.99 -5.38
CA LEU A 591 2.45 -5.88 -6.45
C LEU A 591 2.65 -5.12 -7.77
N ALA A 592 1.76 -4.19 -8.11
CA ALA A 592 1.91 -3.36 -9.29
C ALA A 592 3.19 -2.51 -9.21
N ILE A 593 3.50 -1.93 -8.07
CA ILE A 593 4.71 -1.12 -7.85
C ILE A 593 5.95 -2.01 -7.77
N GLU A 594 5.98 -2.98 -6.85
CA GLU A 594 7.20 -3.69 -6.49
C GLU A 594 7.57 -4.81 -7.48
N PHE A 595 6.63 -5.33 -8.23
CA PHE A 595 6.89 -6.24 -9.34
C PHE A 595 6.75 -5.52 -10.70
N GLY A 596 5.57 -4.96 -10.99
CA GLY A 596 5.26 -4.45 -12.32
C GLY A 596 6.22 -3.34 -12.77
N THR A 597 6.35 -2.27 -11.97
CA THR A 597 7.18 -1.13 -12.35
C THR A 597 8.69 -1.43 -12.26
N GLN A 598 9.11 -2.36 -11.37
CA GLN A 598 10.51 -2.81 -11.36
C GLN A 598 10.83 -3.66 -12.60
N TRP A 599 9.95 -4.59 -12.97
CA TRP A 599 10.16 -5.44 -14.14
C TRP A 599 10.38 -4.62 -15.42
N ILE A 600 9.61 -3.55 -15.62
CA ILE A 600 9.74 -2.67 -16.79
C ILE A 600 10.70 -1.49 -16.59
N HIS A 601 11.47 -1.47 -15.51
CA HIS A 601 12.49 -0.49 -15.16
C HIS A 601 12.00 0.96 -14.96
N VAL A 602 10.74 1.15 -14.52
CA VAL A 602 10.15 2.49 -14.30
C VAL A 602 9.84 2.80 -12.84
N ARG A 603 10.28 1.97 -11.88
CA ARG A 603 10.07 2.24 -10.45
C ARG A 603 10.69 3.59 -10.06
N GLY A 604 9.93 4.42 -9.31
CA GLY A 604 10.37 5.75 -8.91
C GLY A 604 10.41 6.77 -10.06
N PHE A 605 9.65 6.53 -11.12
CA PHE A 605 9.60 7.43 -12.28
C PHE A 605 9.16 8.86 -11.94
N ASP A 606 8.33 9.05 -10.93
CA ASP A 606 7.87 10.36 -10.45
C ASP A 606 9.02 11.23 -9.90
N GLU A 607 10.14 10.62 -9.49
CA GLU A 607 11.35 11.31 -9.05
C GLU A 607 12.35 11.64 -10.18
N LEU A 608 12.04 11.23 -11.42
CA LEU A 608 12.92 11.42 -12.57
C LEU A 608 13.15 12.91 -12.89
N LYS A 609 14.41 13.36 -12.82
CA LYS A 609 14.80 14.76 -13.07
C LYS A 609 15.79 14.92 -14.24
N GLU A 610 16.01 13.87 -15.02
CA GLU A 610 17.07 13.80 -16.03
C GLU A 610 16.70 14.45 -17.38
N LYS A 611 15.48 14.97 -17.54
CA LYS A 611 15.02 15.59 -18.81
C LYS A 611 15.39 17.06 -18.86
N ASN A 612 15.70 17.55 -20.06
CA ASN A 612 16.02 18.95 -20.31
C ASN A 612 14.76 19.82 -20.11
N GLU A 613 14.75 20.59 -19.01
CA GLU A 613 13.61 21.42 -18.64
C GLU A 613 13.31 22.53 -19.66
N ALA A 614 14.34 23.05 -20.33
CA ALA A 614 14.18 24.08 -21.35
C ALA A 614 13.46 23.55 -22.61
N LEU A 615 13.74 22.30 -23.00
CA LEU A 615 13.07 21.63 -24.12
C LEU A 615 11.70 21.08 -23.73
N PHE A 616 11.53 20.65 -22.47
CA PHE A 616 10.35 19.98 -21.98
C PHE A 616 9.73 20.68 -20.75
N PRO A 617 9.34 21.95 -20.82
CA PRO A 617 8.83 22.68 -19.67
C PRO A 617 7.52 22.13 -19.10
N THR A 618 6.81 21.29 -19.87
CA THR A 618 5.58 20.61 -19.41
C THR A 618 5.87 19.31 -18.66
N PHE A 619 7.12 18.86 -18.61
CA PHE A 619 7.50 17.63 -17.88
C PHE A 619 7.78 17.93 -16.40
N ASP A 620 6.78 18.50 -15.75
CA ASP A 620 6.79 18.89 -14.35
C ASP A 620 6.52 17.69 -13.40
N GLU A 621 6.55 17.94 -12.12
CA GLU A 621 6.28 16.93 -11.08
C GLU A 621 4.86 16.33 -11.22
N LYS A 622 3.86 17.16 -11.57
CA LYS A 622 2.47 16.72 -11.73
C LYS A 622 2.35 15.72 -12.88
N LEU A 623 3.00 16.00 -14.00
CA LEU A 623 3.01 15.10 -15.16
C LEU A 623 3.79 13.82 -14.86
N ARG A 624 4.95 13.89 -14.21
CA ARG A 624 5.73 12.68 -13.84
C ARG A 624 4.93 11.75 -12.95
N LYS A 625 4.25 12.30 -11.92
CA LYS A 625 3.35 11.53 -11.06
C LYS A 625 2.22 10.88 -11.85
N ALA A 626 1.63 11.61 -12.81
CA ALA A 626 0.54 11.08 -13.63
C ALA A 626 1.03 9.94 -14.55
N ILE A 627 2.18 10.08 -15.20
CA ILE A 627 2.79 9.03 -16.03
C ILE A 627 3.12 7.77 -15.19
N TYR A 628 3.64 7.96 -13.98
CA TYR A 628 3.95 6.84 -13.08
C TYR A 628 2.69 6.14 -12.62
N GLU A 629 1.67 6.91 -12.23
CA GLU A 629 0.38 6.37 -11.78
C GLU A 629 -0.33 5.55 -12.86
N GLU A 630 -0.25 5.97 -14.12
CA GLU A 630 -0.76 5.15 -15.25
C GLU A 630 -0.15 3.76 -15.23
N SER A 631 1.18 3.67 -15.07
CA SER A 631 1.89 2.38 -15.06
C SER A 631 1.45 1.50 -13.89
N ILE A 632 1.26 2.10 -12.72
CA ILE A 632 0.79 1.38 -11.54
C ILE A 632 -0.63 0.88 -11.75
N LEU A 633 -1.54 1.73 -12.22
CA LEU A 633 -2.94 1.37 -12.46
C LEU A 633 -3.07 0.33 -13.59
N PHE A 634 -2.21 0.39 -14.61
CA PHE A 634 -2.16 -0.61 -15.67
C PHE A 634 -1.84 -2.01 -15.13
N PHE A 635 -0.80 -2.13 -14.29
CA PHE A 635 -0.47 -3.41 -13.66
C PHE A 635 -1.51 -3.85 -12.64
N GLN A 636 -2.08 -2.91 -11.89
CA GLN A 636 -3.15 -3.24 -10.94
C GLN A 636 -4.38 -3.82 -11.67
N ASP A 637 -4.86 -3.19 -12.76
CA ASP A 637 -5.94 -3.71 -13.61
C ASP A 637 -5.58 -5.06 -14.24
N PHE A 638 -4.30 -5.26 -14.61
CA PHE A 638 -3.83 -6.53 -15.13
C PHE A 638 -3.97 -7.66 -14.10
N PHE A 639 -3.52 -7.44 -12.85
CA PHE A 639 -3.60 -8.46 -11.80
C PHE A 639 -5.03 -8.69 -11.30
N GLN A 640 -5.85 -7.66 -11.18
CA GLN A 640 -7.24 -7.76 -10.72
C GLN A 640 -8.20 -8.30 -11.79
N GLY A 641 -7.90 -8.05 -13.04
CA GLY A 641 -8.83 -8.28 -14.14
C GLY A 641 -8.79 -9.67 -14.77
N ASP A 642 -8.06 -10.64 -14.20
CA ASP A 642 -7.87 -12.00 -14.76
C ASP A 642 -7.49 -12.01 -16.26
N ARG A 643 -6.54 -11.12 -16.63
CA ARG A 643 -6.18 -10.89 -18.03
C ARG A 643 -5.07 -11.83 -18.48
N PRO A 644 -5.10 -12.30 -19.74
CA PRO A 644 -4.01 -13.11 -20.29
C PRO A 644 -2.70 -12.30 -20.36
N VAL A 645 -1.56 -12.97 -20.27
CA VAL A 645 -0.23 -12.31 -20.34
C VAL A 645 -0.06 -11.50 -21.65
N SER A 646 -0.65 -11.96 -22.77
CA SER A 646 -0.68 -11.20 -24.02
C SER A 646 -1.31 -9.81 -23.88
N HIS A 647 -2.18 -9.59 -22.87
CA HIS A 647 -2.78 -8.28 -22.60
C HIS A 647 -1.72 -7.22 -22.26
N LEU A 648 -0.59 -7.61 -21.69
CA LEU A 648 0.53 -6.70 -21.42
C LEU A 648 1.02 -6.00 -22.70
N LEU A 649 0.90 -6.65 -23.86
CA LEU A 649 1.26 -6.05 -25.15
C LEU A 649 0.05 -5.51 -25.92
N ASN A 650 -1.09 -6.22 -25.90
CA ASN A 650 -2.22 -5.93 -26.76
C ASN A 650 -3.37 -5.16 -26.13
N ALA A 651 -3.21 -4.64 -24.93
CA ALA A 651 -4.24 -3.80 -24.29
C ALA A 651 -4.64 -2.62 -25.20
N ASP A 652 -5.95 -2.42 -25.38
CA ASP A 652 -6.51 -1.24 -26.03
C ASP A 652 -7.20 -0.30 -25.02
N ALA A 653 -6.70 -0.30 -23.79
CA ALA A 653 -7.16 0.56 -22.72
C ALA A 653 -5.99 0.96 -21.81
N THR A 654 -6.08 2.15 -21.22
CA THR A 654 -5.21 2.62 -20.17
C THR A 654 -5.97 3.46 -19.16
N PHE A 655 -5.27 4.03 -18.17
CA PHE A 655 -5.85 4.90 -17.15
C PHE A 655 -5.40 6.34 -17.37
N LEU A 656 -6.35 7.27 -17.39
CA LEU A 656 -6.10 8.68 -17.66
C LEU A 656 -6.83 9.56 -16.65
N ASN A 657 -6.19 10.67 -16.32
CA ASN A 657 -6.81 11.87 -15.79
C ASN A 657 -6.61 13.02 -16.80
N ASP A 658 -7.07 14.24 -16.51
CA ASP A 658 -6.95 15.40 -17.38
C ASP A 658 -5.51 15.72 -17.78
N THR A 659 -4.58 15.59 -16.82
CA THR A 659 -3.15 15.91 -17.02
C THR A 659 -2.53 14.98 -18.05
N LEU A 660 -2.74 13.67 -17.89
CA LEU A 660 -2.16 12.67 -18.77
C LEU A 660 -2.87 12.61 -20.13
N ALA A 661 -4.19 12.80 -20.14
CA ALA A 661 -4.96 12.87 -21.39
C ALA A 661 -4.52 14.04 -22.27
N LYS A 662 -4.26 15.21 -21.67
CA LYS A 662 -3.68 16.38 -22.37
C LYS A 662 -2.29 16.07 -22.93
N HIS A 663 -1.45 15.39 -22.15
CA HIS A 663 -0.12 14.99 -22.59
C HIS A 663 -0.16 14.03 -23.79
N TYR A 664 -1.12 13.12 -23.82
CA TYR A 664 -1.33 12.16 -24.93
C TYR A 664 -2.13 12.71 -26.12
N GLY A 665 -2.72 13.90 -25.98
CA GLY A 665 -3.63 14.44 -27.00
C GLY A 665 -4.96 13.68 -27.11
N ILE A 666 -5.41 13.02 -26.01
CA ILE A 666 -6.65 12.24 -25.99
C ILE A 666 -7.79 13.14 -25.48
N PRO A 667 -8.81 13.44 -26.29
CA PRO A 667 -9.92 14.32 -25.90
C PRO A 667 -10.94 13.61 -24.99
N GLY A 668 -11.78 14.39 -24.31
CA GLY A 668 -12.95 13.90 -23.58
C GLY A 668 -12.64 13.43 -22.16
N VAL A 669 -11.42 13.57 -21.65
CA VAL A 669 -11.03 13.27 -20.27
C VAL A 669 -10.76 14.58 -19.52
N THR A 670 -11.59 14.88 -18.51
CA THR A 670 -11.50 16.11 -17.71
C THR A 670 -11.50 15.79 -16.22
N GLY A 671 -10.83 16.65 -15.42
CA GLY A 671 -10.73 16.51 -13.96
C GLY A 671 -9.63 15.57 -13.49
N PRO A 672 -9.31 15.65 -12.18
CA PRO A 672 -8.16 14.94 -11.59
C PRO A 672 -8.38 13.43 -11.41
N GLU A 673 -9.64 12.97 -11.50
CA GLU A 673 -10.02 11.59 -11.22
C GLU A 673 -9.54 10.64 -12.31
N TRP A 674 -8.97 9.53 -11.87
CA TRP A 674 -8.50 8.47 -12.74
C TRP A 674 -9.66 7.63 -13.30
N ARG A 675 -9.62 7.39 -14.60
CA ARG A 675 -10.61 6.56 -15.27
C ARG A 675 -9.97 5.66 -16.33
N ARG A 676 -10.54 4.47 -16.49
CA ARG A 676 -10.13 3.54 -17.54
C ARG A 676 -10.70 4.01 -18.87
N VAL A 677 -9.84 4.24 -19.86
CA VAL A 677 -10.19 4.72 -21.20
C VAL A 677 -9.81 3.64 -22.21
N SER A 678 -10.76 3.23 -23.06
CA SER A 678 -10.58 2.23 -24.12
C SER A 678 -10.45 2.90 -25.49
N GLY A 679 -10.01 2.14 -26.50
CA GLY A 679 -9.83 2.65 -27.88
C GLY A 679 -8.62 3.56 -28.02
N ILE A 680 -7.58 3.33 -27.20
CA ILE A 680 -6.40 4.21 -27.17
C ILE A 680 -5.36 3.86 -28.22
N ARG A 681 -5.47 2.73 -28.92
CA ARG A 681 -4.53 2.36 -29.98
C ARG A 681 -4.49 3.36 -31.12
N LYS A 682 -5.62 3.97 -31.47
CA LYS A 682 -5.68 5.01 -32.49
C LYS A 682 -4.84 6.25 -32.16
N TYR A 683 -4.43 6.41 -30.91
CA TYR A 683 -3.50 7.46 -30.48
C TYR A 683 -2.07 6.94 -30.30
N GLY A 684 -1.74 5.75 -30.83
CA GLY A 684 -0.45 5.12 -30.67
C GLY A 684 -0.18 4.59 -29.27
N ARG A 685 -1.21 4.36 -28.44
CA ARG A 685 -1.07 3.93 -27.05
C ARG A 685 -1.46 2.46 -26.87
N GLY A 686 -1.41 1.98 -25.64
CA GLY A 686 -1.86 0.65 -25.26
C GLY A 686 -0.76 -0.38 -25.09
N GLY A 687 -0.95 -1.21 -24.06
CA GLY A 687 0.06 -2.16 -23.59
C GLY A 687 1.34 -1.48 -23.10
N LEU A 688 2.33 -2.27 -22.67
CA LEU A 688 3.60 -1.78 -22.12
C LEU A 688 4.34 -0.85 -23.08
N LEU A 689 4.31 -1.17 -24.37
CA LEU A 689 5.00 -0.38 -25.41
C LEU A 689 4.45 1.04 -25.56
N GLY A 690 3.17 1.26 -25.22
CA GLY A 690 2.50 2.55 -25.30
C GLY A 690 2.58 3.42 -24.05
N LEU A 691 3.15 2.93 -22.95
CA LEU A 691 3.30 3.70 -21.70
C LEU A 691 4.35 4.80 -21.84
N ALA A 692 3.98 6.04 -21.48
CA ALA A 692 4.94 7.14 -21.53
C ALA A 692 6.11 6.93 -20.57
N SER A 693 5.91 6.25 -19.44
CA SER A 693 6.97 5.91 -18.49
C SER A 693 8.11 5.12 -19.16
N VAL A 694 7.80 4.10 -19.94
CA VAL A 694 8.77 3.29 -20.68
C VAL A 694 9.44 4.14 -21.75
N GLN A 695 8.68 4.85 -22.59
CA GLN A 695 9.22 5.65 -23.68
C GLN A 695 10.14 6.77 -23.19
N THR A 696 9.84 7.34 -22.03
CA THR A 696 10.62 8.41 -21.41
C THR A 696 11.87 7.87 -20.71
N LYS A 697 11.75 6.77 -19.96
CA LYS A 697 12.87 6.18 -19.24
C LYS A 697 13.96 5.71 -20.21
N GLU A 698 13.55 5.16 -21.34
CA GLU A 698 14.42 4.64 -22.39
C GLU A 698 14.75 5.71 -23.46
N ALA A 699 14.95 6.96 -23.02
CA ALA A 699 15.35 8.09 -23.87
C ALA A 699 16.37 8.98 -23.13
N GLY A 700 17.17 9.71 -23.89
CA GLY A 700 18.12 10.69 -23.37
C GLY A 700 17.42 11.93 -22.75
N ALA A 701 18.24 12.85 -22.22
CA ALA A 701 17.72 14.11 -21.65
C ALA A 701 17.03 14.98 -22.67
N SER A 702 17.61 15.14 -23.85
CA SER A 702 17.15 16.07 -24.91
C SER A 702 16.76 15.36 -26.22
N ARG A 703 17.01 14.05 -26.36
CA ARG A 703 16.74 13.28 -27.58
C ARG A 703 16.24 11.89 -27.29
N THR A 704 15.66 11.25 -28.29
CA THR A 704 15.30 9.83 -28.23
C THR A 704 16.52 8.91 -28.29
N SER A 705 16.33 7.66 -27.99
CA SER A 705 17.39 6.65 -28.08
C SER A 705 16.85 5.32 -28.60
N PRO A 706 16.92 5.07 -29.93
CA PRO A 706 16.60 3.76 -30.48
C PRO A 706 17.36 2.63 -29.81
N ILE A 707 18.63 2.90 -29.46
CA ILE A 707 19.50 1.92 -28.78
C ILE A 707 18.92 1.50 -27.43
N LEU A 708 18.56 2.46 -26.56
CA LEU A 708 18.02 2.15 -25.23
C LEU A 708 16.66 1.46 -25.35
N ARG A 709 15.75 1.98 -26.19
CA ARG A 709 14.42 1.38 -26.43
C ARG A 709 14.52 -0.03 -26.98
N GLY A 710 15.41 -0.27 -27.95
CA GLY A 710 15.64 -1.59 -28.52
C GLY A 710 16.24 -2.56 -27.50
N ASN A 711 17.24 -2.09 -26.73
CA ASN A 711 17.83 -2.88 -25.66
C ASN A 711 16.81 -3.27 -24.60
N TRP A 712 15.94 -2.33 -24.19
CA TRP A 712 14.85 -2.61 -23.24
C TRP A 712 13.91 -3.72 -23.75
N ILE A 713 13.54 -3.72 -25.03
CA ILE A 713 12.71 -4.80 -25.60
C ILE A 713 13.44 -6.13 -25.51
N VAL A 714 14.71 -6.17 -25.95
CA VAL A 714 15.51 -7.39 -26.00
C VAL A 714 15.77 -7.96 -24.59
N GLU A 715 16.15 -7.13 -23.64
CA GLU A 715 16.42 -7.58 -22.27
C GLU A 715 15.16 -7.81 -21.44
N THR A 716 14.19 -6.88 -21.50
CA THR A 716 13.04 -6.88 -20.59
C THR A 716 11.91 -7.80 -21.09
N LEU A 717 11.65 -7.82 -22.41
CA LEU A 717 10.56 -8.62 -22.97
C LEU A 717 11.01 -9.95 -23.55
N LEU A 718 12.25 -10.02 -24.10
CA LEU A 718 12.77 -11.24 -24.70
C LEU A 718 13.76 -11.99 -23.80
N GLY A 719 14.29 -11.35 -22.75
CA GLY A 719 15.16 -11.97 -21.74
C GLY A 719 16.60 -12.23 -22.23
N GLU A 720 16.97 -11.64 -23.36
CA GLU A 720 18.33 -11.78 -23.91
C GLU A 720 19.28 -10.82 -23.19
N LYS A 721 20.45 -11.31 -22.77
CA LYS A 721 21.50 -10.47 -22.20
C LYS A 721 22.48 -10.07 -23.29
N LEU A 722 22.67 -8.78 -23.44
CA LEU A 722 23.67 -8.26 -24.36
C LEU A 722 25.04 -8.11 -23.66
N PRO A 723 26.15 -8.33 -24.37
CA PRO A 723 27.47 -8.05 -23.83
C PRO A 723 27.63 -6.56 -23.54
N LYS A 724 28.46 -6.21 -22.56
CA LYS A 724 28.79 -4.81 -22.29
C LYS A 724 29.43 -4.17 -23.50
N PRO A 725 29.05 -2.92 -23.84
CA PRO A 725 29.68 -2.22 -24.95
C PRO A 725 31.19 -2.01 -24.67
N PRO A 726 32.03 -1.90 -25.73
CA PRO A 726 33.45 -1.52 -25.60
C PRO A 726 33.60 -0.19 -24.86
N THR A 727 34.75 0.00 -24.20
CA THR A 727 35.00 1.21 -23.37
C THR A 727 35.14 2.51 -24.17
N ASN A 728 35.47 2.41 -25.45
CA ASN A 728 35.79 3.57 -26.34
C ASN A 728 34.71 3.77 -27.40
N VAL A 729 33.43 3.69 -27.03
CA VAL A 729 32.32 3.93 -27.97
C VAL A 729 32.17 5.43 -28.23
N PRO A 730 32.18 5.90 -29.51
CA PRO A 730 31.90 7.30 -29.82
C PRO A 730 30.49 7.68 -29.33
N LYS A 731 30.42 8.82 -28.63
CA LYS A 731 29.10 9.32 -28.14
C LYS A 731 28.31 9.87 -29.33
N LEU A 732 27.02 9.57 -29.34
CA LEU A 732 26.05 10.24 -30.20
C LEU A 732 25.84 11.68 -29.74
N PRO A 733 25.46 12.64 -30.63
CA PRO A 733 25.10 13.99 -30.26
C PRO A 733 24.03 14.02 -29.15
N GLU A 734 24.09 15.01 -28.27
CA GLU A 734 23.16 15.12 -27.15
C GLU A 734 21.76 15.63 -27.57
N GLU A 735 21.65 16.29 -28.71
CA GLU A 735 20.41 16.87 -29.24
C GLU A 735 20.04 16.33 -30.61
N GLU A 736 18.75 16.32 -30.93
CA GLU A 736 18.25 16.03 -32.28
C GLU A 736 18.30 17.29 -33.16
N GLY A 737 18.49 17.13 -34.47
CA GLY A 737 18.42 18.23 -35.41
C GLY A 737 19.64 19.16 -35.42
N GLY A 738 20.81 18.69 -34.95
CA GLY A 738 22.04 19.44 -34.97
C GLY A 738 22.52 19.85 -36.36
N ALA A 739 23.74 20.39 -36.48
CA ALA A 739 24.31 20.98 -37.71
C ALA A 739 24.26 20.04 -38.95
N ASP A 740 24.27 18.73 -38.72
CA ASP A 740 24.27 17.71 -39.81
C ASP A 740 22.88 17.45 -40.44
N LYS A 741 21.80 17.99 -39.85
CA LYS A 741 20.40 17.72 -40.29
C LYS A 741 20.09 16.23 -40.52
N LEU A 742 20.62 15.35 -39.67
CA LEU A 742 20.40 13.90 -39.74
C LEU A 742 19.31 13.50 -38.73
N THR A 743 18.48 12.53 -39.10
CA THR A 743 17.55 11.88 -38.17
C THR A 743 18.32 11.03 -37.14
N MET A 744 17.67 10.73 -35.97
CA MET A 744 18.27 9.80 -35.00
C MET A 744 18.63 8.46 -35.62
N ARG A 745 17.80 7.94 -36.52
CA ARG A 745 18.10 6.71 -37.28
C ARG A 745 19.40 6.82 -38.07
N GLN A 746 19.57 7.88 -38.85
CA GLN A 746 20.79 8.11 -39.64
C GLN A 746 22.04 8.27 -38.77
N LEU A 747 21.90 8.93 -37.61
CA LEU A 747 22.99 9.07 -36.64
C LEU A 747 23.38 7.71 -36.05
N VAL A 748 22.40 6.86 -35.68
CA VAL A 748 22.67 5.50 -35.18
C VAL A 748 23.28 4.62 -36.28
N GLU A 749 22.71 4.62 -37.49
CA GLU A 749 23.26 3.86 -38.63
C GLU A 749 24.70 4.29 -39.01
N ARG A 750 25.04 5.57 -38.86
CA ARG A 750 26.41 6.06 -39.02
C ARG A 750 27.34 5.54 -37.93
N HIS A 751 26.88 5.53 -36.67
CA HIS A 751 27.59 5.02 -35.52
C HIS A 751 27.83 3.51 -35.60
N THR A 752 26.95 2.75 -36.18
CA THR A 752 26.96 1.27 -36.21
C THR A 752 27.66 0.68 -37.45
N LYS A 753 28.30 1.51 -38.28
CA LYS A 753 29.06 1.04 -39.49
C LYS A 753 30.24 0.16 -39.14
N LEU A 754 30.81 0.28 -37.92
CA LEU A 754 31.93 -0.56 -37.51
C LEU A 754 31.47 -2.00 -37.26
N PRO A 755 32.15 -3.02 -37.76
CA PRO A 755 31.74 -4.43 -37.64
C PRO A 755 31.56 -4.88 -36.18
N GLU A 756 32.38 -4.38 -35.28
CA GLU A 756 32.33 -4.65 -33.85
C GLU A 756 31.04 -4.09 -33.17
N CYS A 757 30.53 -2.96 -33.67
CA CYS A 757 29.26 -2.36 -33.18
C CYS A 757 28.04 -3.02 -33.84
N ALA A 758 28.13 -3.36 -35.13
CA ALA A 758 27.02 -3.89 -35.93
C ALA A 758 26.42 -5.18 -35.34
N THR A 759 27.23 -6.03 -34.72
CA THR A 759 26.76 -7.32 -34.16
C THR A 759 25.65 -7.16 -33.15
N CYS A 760 25.82 -6.25 -32.18
CA CYS A 760 24.79 -5.97 -31.15
C CYS A 760 23.69 -5.09 -31.75
N HIS A 761 24.01 -4.05 -32.46
CA HIS A 761 23.05 -3.06 -32.96
C HIS A 761 22.05 -3.64 -33.94
N GLN A 762 22.43 -4.60 -34.81
CA GLN A 762 21.50 -5.31 -35.66
C GLN A 762 20.42 -6.12 -34.91
N ARG A 763 20.65 -6.41 -33.62
CA ARG A 763 19.67 -7.11 -32.77
C ARG A 763 18.71 -6.15 -32.06
N ILE A 764 19.18 -4.94 -31.70
CA ILE A 764 18.44 -4.00 -30.86
C ILE A 764 17.83 -2.84 -31.63
N ASP A 765 18.57 -2.23 -32.56
CA ASP A 765 18.16 -1.00 -33.24
C ASP A 765 16.83 -1.13 -34.02
N PRO A 766 16.54 -2.25 -34.72
CA PRO A 766 15.25 -2.40 -35.42
C PRO A 766 14.05 -2.29 -34.46
N PHE A 767 14.15 -2.86 -33.26
CA PHE A 767 13.10 -2.71 -32.24
C PHE A 767 12.97 -1.26 -31.78
N GLY A 768 14.10 -0.58 -31.57
CA GLY A 768 14.09 0.81 -31.15
C GLY A 768 13.55 1.77 -32.21
N TYR A 769 13.88 1.56 -33.49
CA TYR A 769 13.35 2.39 -34.61
C TYR A 769 11.82 2.37 -34.66
N SER A 770 11.19 1.23 -34.38
CA SER A 770 9.73 1.13 -34.36
C SER A 770 9.04 1.99 -33.29
N LEU A 771 9.80 2.46 -32.29
CA LEU A 771 9.32 3.32 -31.20
C LEU A 771 9.75 4.80 -31.35
N GLU A 772 10.39 5.21 -32.44
CA GLU A 772 10.88 6.56 -32.65
C GLU A 772 9.77 7.63 -32.84
N LYS A 773 8.54 7.20 -33.10
CA LYS A 773 7.37 8.09 -33.10
C LYS A 773 6.98 8.59 -31.70
N TYR A 774 7.80 8.33 -30.66
CA TYR A 774 7.65 8.89 -29.32
C TYR A 774 8.84 9.77 -28.98
N ASP A 775 8.57 11.01 -28.55
CA ASP A 775 9.59 11.95 -28.14
C ASP A 775 10.26 11.57 -26.77
N PRO A 776 11.27 12.29 -26.29
CA PRO A 776 11.93 11.99 -25.02
C PRO A 776 11.05 12.00 -23.77
N ILE A 777 9.88 12.60 -23.81
CA ILE A 777 8.90 12.59 -22.72
C ILE A 777 7.65 11.75 -23.04
N GLY A 778 7.76 10.89 -24.06
CA GLY A 778 6.74 9.91 -24.39
C GLY A 778 5.54 10.46 -25.17
N ARG A 779 5.57 11.68 -25.74
CA ARG A 779 4.51 12.18 -26.64
C ARG A 779 4.63 11.57 -28.02
N PHE A 780 3.51 11.28 -28.66
CA PHE A 780 3.50 10.82 -30.06
C PHE A 780 3.89 11.95 -31.02
N ARG A 781 4.72 11.65 -32.02
CA ARG A 781 5.22 12.61 -33.02
C ARG A 781 5.37 11.98 -34.40
N GLU A 782 5.17 12.76 -35.46
CA GLU A 782 5.41 12.37 -36.87
C GLU A 782 6.74 12.94 -37.40
N LYS A 783 7.29 13.97 -36.74
CA LYS A 783 8.56 14.62 -37.07
C LYS A 783 9.46 14.70 -35.85
N ASP A 784 10.76 14.64 -36.09
CA ASP A 784 11.76 14.89 -35.06
C ASP A 784 11.88 16.39 -34.73
N PHE A 785 12.73 16.75 -33.78
CA PHE A 785 12.96 18.16 -33.42
C PHE A 785 13.69 18.95 -34.52
N GLY A 786 14.36 18.28 -35.47
CA GLY A 786 14.91 18.90 -36.67
C GLY A 786 13.85 19.15 -37.77
N GLY A 787 12.61 18.74 -37.54
CA GLY A 787 11.50 18.87 -38.52
C GLY A 787 11.48 17.76 -39.59
N LEU A 788 12.36 16.76 -39.49
CA LEU A 788 12.44 15.65 -40.40
C LEU A 788 11.39 14.58 -40.10
N PRO A 789 10.82 13.90 -41.12
CA PRO A 789 9.88 12.79 -40.88
C PRO A 789 10.55 11.64 -40.12
N VAL A 790 9.85 11.09 -39.14
CA VAL A 790 10.31 9.92 -38.37
C VAL A 790 10.09 8.65 -39.18
N ASP A 791 11.14 7.91 -39.47
CA ASP A 791 11.07 6.59 -40.07
C ASP A 791 11.08 5.50 -38.99
N ALA A 792 9.90 4.88 -38.76
CA ALA A 792 9.70 3.82 -37.77
C ALA A 792 9.72 2.41 -38.36
N LYS A 793 10.11 2.23 -39.61
CA LYS A 793 10.23 0.92 -40.25
C LYS A 793 11.41 0.14 -39.72
N ALA A 794 11.21 -1.13 -39.49
CA ALA A 794 12.20 -2.03 -38.92
C ALA A 794 12.34 -3.27 -39.80
N LYS A 795 13.57 -3.76 -39.93
CA LYS A 795 13.90 -5.03 -40.60
C LYS A 795 14.85 -5.83 -39.72
N LEU A 796 14.45 -7.01 -39.33
CA LEU A 796 15.22 -7.93 -38.53
C LEU A 796 16.15 -8.81 -39.35
N LYS A 797 17.11 -9.47 -38.71
CA LYS A 797 18.03 -10.42 -39.36
C LYS A 797 17.33 -11.64 -39.99
N ASP A 798 16.18 -12.05 -39.40
CA ASP A 798 15.38 -13.15 -39.91
C ASP A 798 14.53 -12.79 -41.16
N GLY A 799 14.64 -11.54 -41.61
CA GLY A 799 13.90 -11.03 -42.78
C GLY A 799 12.52 -10.45 -42.41
N SER A 800 12.10 -10.53 -41.14
CA SER A 800 10.83 -9.95 -40.70
C SER A 800 10.88 -8.43 -40.79
N GLU A 801 9.80 -7.83 -41.27
CA GLU A 801 9.66 -6.38 -41.42
C GLU A 801 8.38 -5.92 -40.71
N PHE A 802 8.43 -4.75 -40.02
CA PHE A 802 7.29 -4.12 -39.39
C PHE A 802 7.48 -2.60 -39.31
N ASP A 803 6.40 -1.86 -39.11
CA ASP A 803 6.39 -0.40 -39.03
C ASP A 803 5.67 0.06 -37.77
N GLY A 804 6.32 0.91 -37.01
CA GLY A 804 5.80 1.52 -35.78
C GLY A 804 5.42 0.53 -34.69
N ILE A 805 4.74 1.05 -33.66
CA ILE A 805 4.37 0.28 -32.48
C ILE A 805 3.40 -0.87 -32.77
N ASP A 806 2.46 -0.70 -33.71
CA ASP A 806 1.46 -1.74 -34.02
C ASP A 806 2.08 -2.89 -34.77
N GLY A 807 3.00 -2.60 -35.70
CA GLY A 807 3.79 -3.62 -36.40
C GLY A 807 4.67 -4.40 -35.43
N LEU A 808 5.39 -3.70 -34.54
CA LEU A 808 6.19 -4.32 -33.48
C LEU A 808 5.34 -5.21 -32.57
N ARG A 809 4.19 -4.71 -32.11
CA ARG A 809 3.25 -5.46 -31.25
C ARG A 809 2.82 -6.76 -31.93
N THR A 810 2.44 -6.67 -33.19
CA THR A 810 2.02 -7.84 -33.99
C THR A 810 3.15 -8.85 -34.12
N TYR A 811 4.37 -8.40 -34.42
CA TYR A 811 5.54 -9.27 -34.48
C TYR A 811 5.80 -9.98 -33.13
N LEU A 812 5.80 -9.26 -32.02
CA LEU A 812 6.04 -9.84 -30.69
C LEU A 812 4.96 -10.86 -30.31
N LEU A 813 3.71 -10.59 -30.60
CA LEU A 813 2.60 -11.51 -30.32
C LEU A 813 2.62 -12.78 -31.19
N ASN A 814 3.00 -12.67 -32.45
CA ASN A 814 2.97 -13.81 -33.36
C ASN A 814 4.25 -14.65 -33.32
N ASN A 815 5.41 -14.01 -33.13
CA ASN A 815 6.71 -14.67 -33.27
C ASN A 815 7.44 -14.87 -31.95
N LYS A 816 7.11 -14.10 -30.89
CA LYS A 816 7.80 -14.10 -29.60
C LYS A 816 6.87 -14.35 -28.39
N HIS A 817 5.60 -14.65 -28.61
CA HIS A 817 4.59 -14.85 -27.57
C HIS A 817 5.08 -15.81 -26.46
N ASP A 818 5.51 -17.00 -26.83
CA ASP A 818 5.90 -18.02 -25.86
C ASP A 818 7.14 -17.64 -25.04
N VAL A 819 8.08 -16.91 -25.67
CA VAL A 819 9.27 -16.38 -24.99
C VAL A 819 8.86 -15.37 -23.93
N ILE A 820 7.98 -14.43 -24.29
CA ILE A 820 7.50 -13.39 -23.40
C ILE A 820 6.70 -13.98 -22.22
N VAL A 821 5.79 -14.92 -22.51
CA VAL A 821 5.00 -15.60 -21.45
C VAL A 821 5.92 -16.35 -20.48
N ARG A 822 6.88 -17.11 -21.01
CA ARG A 822 7.84 -17.85 -20.18
C ARG A 822 8.68 -16.91 -19.31
N LEU A 823 9.17 -15.83 -19.89
CA LEU A 823 9.95 -14.83 -19.16
C LEU A 823 9.13 -14.15 -18.07
N PHE A 824 7.89 -13.73 -18.38
CA PHE A 824 6.98 -13.16 -17.41
C PHE A 824 6.73 -14.11 -16.23
N CYS A 825 6.42 -15.38 -16.50
CA CYS A 825 6.20 -16.38 -15.47
C CYS A 825 7.47 -16.60 -14.62
N ARG A 826 8.65 -16.65 -15.25
CA ARG A 826 9.92 -16.78 -14.54
C ARG A 826 10.19 -15.57 -13.62
N ARG A 827 9.99 -14.35 -14.11
CA ARG A 827 10.16 -13.13 -13.34
C ARG A 827 9.17 -13.07 -12.16
N LEU A 828 7.90 -13.38 -12.41
CA LEU A 828 6.87 -13.39 -11.37
C LEU A 828 7.16 -14.44 -10.29
N LEU A 829 7.61 -15.64 -10.69
CA LEU A 829 8.03 -16.70 -9.77
C LEU A 829 9.25 -16.27 -8.95
N GLY A 830 10.26 -15.70 -9.58
CA GLY A 830 11.44 -15.19 -8.89
C GLY A 830 11.12 -14.10 -7.88
N TYR A 831 10.22 -13.18 -8.23
CA TYR A 831 9.72 -12.17 -7.31
C TYR A 831 8.95 -12.79 -6.14
N ALA A 832 8.02 -13.73 -6.40
CA ALA A 832 7.24 -14.40 -5.36
C ALA A 832 8.12 -15.19 -4.38
N LEU A 833 9.15 -15.88 -4.88
CA LEU A 833 10.11 -16.61 -4.07
C LEU A 833 11.17 -15.70 -3.44
N GLY A 834 11.35 -14.47 -3.96
CA GLY A 834 12.38 -13.53 -3.53
C GLY A 834 13.80 -14.04 -3.77
N ARG A 835 14.06 -14.63 -4.93
CA ARG A 835 15.38 -15.16 -5.34
C ARG A 835 15.41 -15.50 -6.81
N ALA A 836 16.60 -15.75 -7.35
CA ALA A 836 16.74 -16.30 -8.70
C ALA A 836 15.99 -17.65 -8.81
N THR A 837 15.35 -17.85 -9.94
CA THR A 837 14.77 -19.15 -10.28
C THR A 837 15.89 -20.08 -10.78
N SER A 838 15.97 -21.28 -10.25
CA SER A 838 16.70 -22.39 -10.87
C SER A 838 15.84 -23.03 -11.96
N LEU A 839 16.41 -23.89 -12.77
CA LEU A 839 15.71 -24.61 -13.85
C LEU A 839 14.29 -25.02 -13.52
#